data_5cb6971cfff90b698dd80169f2ea5dec
#
_entry.id   5cb6971cfff90b698dd80169f2ea5dec
#
_cell.length_a   1.000
_cell.length_b   1.000
_cell.length_c   1.000
_cell.angle_alpha   90.00
_cell.angle_beta   90.00
_cell.angle_gamma   90.00
#
_symmetry.space_group_name_H-M   'P 1'
#
loop_
_entity.id
_entity.type
_entity.pdbx_description
1 polymer ?
#
loop_
_entity_poly.entity_id
_entity_poly.type
_entity_poly.pdbx_seq_one_letter_code
_entity_poly.pdbx_strand_id
1 'polypeptide(L)'
;MYKKVFLIWLFCVSIGLSQTKLINDIKSYKYETPKIVHYNRNDFRADPQFWTMCENNDGTLIFGNNDGALVFDGEHWKKVFLPNNSSIRSIVKTKEGKIFAGGYNEFGTLQKDKFGNYFYKSLVSYFHLENKNFENLWQVHQLNNLIIFRSFSELIVINKDIVTELPANNSFLYSAQVNEDYFVQDSGFGIYKFNPESMNLELLFQNQSILNEEIASILPTDIPNTISLISKSGNVYSGSIDSKIIKKTSNLFAATRKDEITFGILDNNKDYLLATRGEKIIKISKSGVIQHDPSSFSALSNANIHFIYQTKNNNIWVLQNNGLNFLDYKSPFVSIFDQASVYDILLKDNIIYTATNNGVYFANNIPPFNFKKLEDLQGQSWAIQQLENDILISHDTGLYQLVNGTLKKIGKESGFWKITKIDGKKGLYLGSNYNGFYLIEKRENQWNIVHKIKGFEESTRDILADYEPNTYWICHGYKGVYKIHINNDYSRVDVVDHFTNKNGLKSPYNINVFKWNNTIVFTTNTGIYFYNNAINKFELFNPLNKLFDTSKNTRKLIQHNETTWFVQDDEAGYFLTTSNKLCKDLFLNLKGSFNRGMECIYPLKDNKVLFGTNSGIFQYNLNVTNNKELFNTIINQINYTRNQKLEFVEINSNKADINLPNQTDILRFEFSSPQMMSSAETNYSYKLDNIDENWSPWQKNAFKEYTHLRPGDYTFIVKSRNFAGLIGKEAKFKFTILPKWYQTNLAYFLYLVIFFFCINFIISYVKKKIAYERLKSTNEIKKSQQLLELELEKLKLKHDKEVISKDKLILEVDIIDKSKELANYTLLLSQKKNIFGELLIDLKQLRDMLKSDDSRRKITEIFQKLNQHRIGEEFMEIFDVNFEKINHDFFEKLKQIDSSLSKRELRLCAFIKMDLTNKEIAPLLNISIRGVETARYKVRKKLKLSHDDNFIHFLESLS
;
A
#
# COMPACT_ATOMS: atom_id res chain seq x y z
N MET A 1 69.19 -43.88 -15.47
CA MET A 1 68.17 -43.10 -16.28
C MET A 1 66.78 -43.25 -15.72
N TYR A 2 66.30 -44.41 -15.40
CA TYR A 2 64.89 -44.64 -14.92
C TYR A 2 64.54 -43.98 -13.55
N LYS A 3 65.46 -43.82 -12.58
CA LYS A 3 65.13 -43.11 -11.33
C LYS A 3 64.92 -41.63 -11.49
N LYS A 4 65.49 -40.93 -12.46
CA LYS A 4 65.22 -39.51 -12.74
C LYS A 4 63.90 -39.29 -13.43
N VAL A 5 63.49 -40.21 -14.31
CA VAL A 5 62.19 -40.15 -14.99
C VAL A 5 61.04 -40.40 -14.01
N PHE A 6 61.25 -41.34 -13.05
CA PHE A 6 60.23 -41.59 -12.01
C PHE A 6 60.09 -40.44 -11.03
N LEU A 7 61.20 -39.75 -10.70
CA LEU A 7 61.09 -38.53 -9.85
C LEU A 7 60.41 -37.34 -10.56
N ILE A 8 60.63 -37.19 -11.85
CA ILE A 8 59.94 -36.17 -12.67
C ILE A 8 58.44 -36.52 -12.81
N TRP A 9 58.13 -37.82 -12.97
CA TRP A 9 56.70 -38.25 -13.03
C TRP A 9 56.01 -38.10 -11.68
N LEU A 10 56.64 -38.37 -10.57
CA LEU A 10 56.11 -38.11 -9.23
C LEU A 10 55.90 -36.60 -8.97
N PHE A 11 56.84 -35.76 -9.48
CA PHE A 11 56.72 -34.32 -9.33
C PHE A 11 55.56 -33.73 -10.21
N CYS A 12 55.39 -34.26 -11.44
CA CYS A 12 54.23 -33.88 -12.27
C CYS A 12 52.91 -34.40 -11.72
N VAL A 13 52.85 -35.56 -11.09
CA VAL A 13 51.65 -36.09 -10.43
C VAL A 13 51.35 -35.31 -9.17
N SER A 14 52.35 -34.87 -8.39
CA SER A 14 52.15 -34.03 -7.20
C SER A 14 51.69 -32.61 -7.55
N ILE A 15 52.15 -32.05 -8.69
CA ILE A 15 51.64 -30.75 -9.19
C ILE A 15 50.22 -30.92 -9.75
N GLY A 16 49.91 -32.02 -10.45
CA GLY A 16 48.55 -32.32 -10.93
C GLY A 16 47.57 -32.55 -9.78
N LEU A 17 47.98 -33.23 -8.70
CA LEU A 17 47.16 -33.43 -7.49
C LEU A 17 47.04 -32.18 -6.65
N SER A 18 48.03 -31.27 -6.69
CA SER A 18 47.94 -29.94 -6.04
C SER A 18 46.98 -29.02 -6.79
N GLN A 19 46.97 -29.04 -8.14
CA GLN A 19 46.01 -28.28 -8.93
C GLN A 19 44.59 -28.84 -8.85
N THR A 20 44.41 -30.16 -8.76
CA THR A 20 43.10 -30.76 -8.55
C THR A 20 42.59 -30.58 -7.12
N LYS A 21 43.46 -30.47 -6.11
CA LYS A 21 43.04 -30.10 -4.76
C LYS A 21 42.70 -28.62 -4.61
N LEU A 22 43.32 -27.71 -5.38
CA LEU A 22 42.93 -26.29 -5.45
C LEU A 22 41.60 -26.06 -6.17
N ILE A 23 41.19 -26.98 -7.06
CA ILE A 23 39.90 -26.88 -7.78
C ILE A 23 38.74 -27.49 -6.95
N ASN A 24 39.03 -28.41 -6.00
CA ASN A 24 37.97 -29.00 -5.18
C ASN A 24 37.71 -28.30 -3.84
N ASP A 25 38.52 -27.31 -3.45
CA ASP A 25 38.27 -26.43 -2.30
C ASP A 25 37.66 -25.08 -2.67
N ILE A 26 37.07 -24.97 -3.85
CA ILE A 26 36.02 -23.94 -4.06
C ILE A 26 34.87 -24.41 -3.18
N LYS A 27 34.89 -24.10 -1.89
CA LYS A 27 33.69 -23.97 -1.09
C LYS A 27 32.74 -23.17 -1.93
N SER A 28 31.62 -23.76 -2.33
CA SER A 28 30.53 -23.08 -2.95
C SER A 28 30.10 -21.98 -1.97
N TYR A 29 30.72 -20.81 -2.08
CA TYR A 29 30.25 -19.63 -1.38
C TYR A 29 28.86 -19.42 -1.91
N LYS A 30 27.89 -19.52 -1.02
CA LYS A 30 26.48 -19.31 -1.30
C LYS A 30 26.33 -17.82 -1.59
N TYR A 31 26.43 -17.45 -2.87
CA TYR A 31 26.24 -16.07 -3.31
C TYR A 31 24.78 -15.71 -3.05
N GLU A 32 24.56 -14.91 -2.02
CA GLU A 32 23.24 -14.31 -1.78
C GLU A 32 23.11 -13.11 -2.71
N THR A 33 22.18 -13.20 -3.63
CA THR A 33 21.83 -12.06 -4.48
C THR A 33 20.88 -11.17 -3.69
N PRO A 34 21.22 -9.90 -3.43
CA PRO A 34 20.32 -9.00 -2.71
C PRO A 34 19.12 -8.63 -3.59
N LYS A 35 17.99 -8.32 -2.97
CA LYS A 35 16.94 -7.57 -3.64
C LYS A 35 17.41 -6.13 -3.81
N ILE A 36 17.40 -5.63 -5.05
CA ILE A 36 17.79 -4.26 -5.35
C ILE A 36 16.52 -3.41 -5.46
N VAL A 37 16.45 -2.35 -4.65
CA VAL A 37 15.39 -1.33 -4.72
C VAL A 37 16.03 -0.04 -5.20
N HIS A 38 15.55 0.48 -6.31
CA HIS A 38 16.04 1.73 -6.88
C HIS A 38 15.10 2.87 -6.48
N TYR A 39 15.69 3.93 -5.89
CA TYR A 39 15.00 5.18 -5.57
C TYR A 39 15.44 6.26 -6.55
N ASN A 40 14.51 6.86 -7.25
CA ASN A 40 14.73 7.90 -8.23
C ASN A 40 14.15 9.25 -7.77
N ARG A 41 14.32 10.28 -8.58
CA ARG A 41 13.87 11.65 -8.27
C ARG A 41 12.38 11.75 -7.93
N ASN A 42 11.53 10.89 -8.49
CA ASN A 42 10.08 10.90 -8.19
C ASN A 42 9.79 10.44 -6.78
N ASP A 43 10.62 9.53 -6.23
CA ASP A 43 10.45 8.97 -4.90
C ASP A 43 10.82 9.99 -3.82
N PHE A 44 11.99 10.63 -3.94
CA PHE A 44 12.53 11.56 -2.92
C PHE A 44 12.33 13.06 -3.26
N ARG A 45 11.90 13.40 -4.47
CA ARG A 45 11.56 14.75 -4.94
C ARG A 45 12.66 15.80 -4.70
N ALA A 46 13.93 15.42 -4.93
CA ALA A 46 15.12 16.27 -4.75
C ALA A 46 16.07 16.09 -5.93
N ASP A 47 17.23 16.77 -5.87
CA ASP A 47 18.31 16.56 -6.82
C ASP A 47 18.73 15.07 -6.81
N PRO A 48 18.97 14.43 -7.97
CA PRO A 48 19.29 13.00 -8.02
C PRO A 48 20.69 12.66 -7.50
N GLN A 49 21.55 13.60 -7.26
CA GLN A 49 22.93 13.38 -6.85
C GLN A 49 23.11 13.33 -5.34
N PHE A 50 23.65 12.21 -4.85
CA PHE A 50 23.90 11.96 -3.45
C PHE A 50 25.39 11.79 -3.17
N TRP A 51 25.87 12.28 -2.00
CA TRP A 51 27.30 12.36 -1.67
C TRP A 51 27.71 11.52 -0.47
N THR A 52 26.86 11.42 0.54
CA THR A 52 27.13 10.78 1.81
C THR A 52 25.85 10.38 2.51
N MET A 53 25.95 9.57 3.53
CA MET A 53 24.81 9.24 4.41
C MET A 53 25.26 8.77 5.79
N CYS A 54 24.35 8.81 6.75
CA CYS A 54 24.49 8.13 8.02
C CYS A 54 23.14 7.53 8.49
N GLU A 55 23.22 6.54 9.38
CA GLU A 55 22.05 5.94 10.04
C GLU A 55 21.96 6.43 11.47
N ASN A 56 20.81 7.03 11.85
CA ASN A 56 20.55 7.47 13.22
C ASN A 56 20.25 6.28 14.16
N ASN A 57 20.17 6.53 15.47
CA ASN A 57 19.91 5.47 16.46
C ASN A 57 18.54 4.83 16.35
N ASP A 58 17.55 5.58 15.87
CA ASP A 58 16.19 5.10 15.61
C ASP A 58 16.02 4.37 14.26
N GLY A 59 17.10 4.26 13.47
CA GLY A 59 17.09 3.66 12.13
C GLY A 59 16.76 4.65 11.00
N THR A 60 16.47 5.92 11.32
CA THR A 60 16.27 6.96 10.32
C THR A 60 17.56 7.19 9.54
N LEU A 61 17.47 7.28 8.22
CA LEU A 61 18.60 7.56 7.33
C LEU A 61 18.65 9.03 6.98
N ILE A 62 19.85 9.57 6.95
CA ILE A 62 20.11 10.96 6.58
C ILE A 62 21.14 10.96 5.46
N PHE A 63 20.77 11.57 4.34
CA PHE A 63 21.57 11.63 3.12
C PHE A 63 22.02 13.05 2.85
N GLY A 64 23.27 13.21 2.44
CA GLY A 64 23.80 14.47 1.88
C GLY A 64 23.49 14.54 0.39
N ASN A 65 22.84 15.62 -0.03
CA ASN A 65 22.32 15.83 -1.37
C ASN A 65 22.66 17.25 -1.85
N ASN A 66 22.50 17.53 -3.14
CA ASN A 66 22.69 18.88 -3.67
C ASN A 66 21.65 19.88 -3.13
N ASP A 67 20.47 19.43 -2.76
CA ASP A 67 19.41 20.26 -2.14
C ASP A 67 19.54 20.39 -0.60
N GLY A 68 20.62 19.91 0.02
CA GLY A 68 20.81 19.87 1.47
C GLY A 68 20.77 18.46 2.05
N ALA A 69 20.12 18.24 3.21
CA ALA A 69 19.91 16.91 3.77
C ALA A 69 18.56 16.35 3.36
N LEU A 70 18.55 15.07 3.00
CA LEU A 70 17.33 14.30 2.85
C LEU A 70 17.22 13.29 3.99
N VAL A 71 16.12 13.31 4.71
CA VAL A 71 15.82 12.42 5.81
C VAL A 71 14.80 11.39 5.35
N PHE A 72 15.12 10.11 5.54
CA PHE A 72 14.26 9.00 5.18
C PHE A 72 14.00 8.11 6.39
N ASP A 73 12.74 7.94 6.75
CA ASP A 73 12.30 7.14 7.90
C ASP A 73 11.80 5.73 7.51
N GLY A 74 12.06 5.32 6.27
CA GLY A 74 11.55 4.08 5.69
C GLY A 74 10.27 4.26 4.88
N GLU A 75 9.53 5.35 5.09
CA GLU A 75 8.25 5.65 4.42
C GLU A 75 8.25 7.04 3.80
N HIS A 76 8.75 8.05 4.51
CA HIS A 76 8.65 9.45 4.15
C HIS A 76 10.02 10.07 3.89
N TRP A 77 10.11 10.86 2.82
CA TRP A 77 11.26 11.68 2.50
C TRP A 77 11.02 13.13 2.95
N LYS A 78 11.93 13.69 3.74
CA LYS A 78 11.86 15.09 4.20
C LYS A 78 13.15 15.82 3.86
N LYS A 79 13.05 17.06 3.33
CA LYS A 79 14.20 17.91 3.03
C LYS A 79 14.54 18.83 4.20
N VAL A 80 15.83 19.03 4.41
CA VAL A 80 16.38 20.01 5.37
C VAL A 80 17.40 20.85 4.64
N PHE A 81 17.10 22.13 4.49
CA PHE A 81 17.97 23.08 3.79
C PHE A 81 19.03 23.65 4.72
N LEU A 82 20.21 23.96 4.15
CA LEU A 82 21.21 24.77 4.80
C LEU A 82 20.85 26.25 4.69
N PRO A 83 21.36 27.11 5.59
CA PRO A 83 21.08 28.57 5.53
C PRO A 83 21.47 29.23 4.21
N ASN A 84 22.54 28.75 3.57
CA ASN A 84 23.03 29.24 2.28
C ASN A 84 22.51 28.46 1.08
N ASN A 85 21.56 27.53 1.27
CA ASN A 85 21.00 26.62 0.26
C ASN A 85 22.05 25.79 -0.50
N SER A 86 23.22 25.55 0.09
CA SER A 86 24.25 24.72 -0.52
C SER A 86 23.98 23.21 -0.32
N SER A 87 24.75 22.43 -1.09
CA SER A 87 24.75 20.97 -0.97
C SER A 87 25.41 20.50 0.32
N ILE A 88 25.00 19.36 0.84
CA ILE A 88 25.74 18.64 1.88
C ILE A 88 26.65 17.61 1.22
N ARG A 89 27.95 17.69 1.51
CA ARG A 89 29.00 16.82 0.99
C ARG A 89 29.45 15.78 1.98
N SER A 90 29.35 16.06 3.27
CA SER A 90 29.79 15.15 4.32
C SER A 90 28.83 15.13 5.50
N ILE A 91 28.62 13.93 6.07
CA ILE A 91 27.81 13.74 7.27
C ILE A 91 28.50 12.70 8.17
N VAL A 92 28.54 12.97 9.47
CA VAL A 92 28.94 11.99 10.48
C VAL A 92 27.98 12.00 11.65
N LYS A 93 27.63 10.83 12.15
CA LYS A 93 26.95 10.66 13.44
C LYS A 93 27.96 10.29 14.49
N THR A 94 28.01 11.07 15.56
CA THR A 94 28.92 10.80 16.68
C THR A 94 28.44 9.63 17.53
N LYS A 95 29.34 9.12 18.38
CA LYS A 95 29.02 8.05 19.34
C LYS A 95 27.90 8.46 20.31
N GLU A 96 27.80 9.76 20.63
CA GLU A 96 26.76 10.37 21.48
C GLU A 96 25.44 10.58 20.74
N GLY A 97 25.38 10.31 19.41
CA GLY A 97 24.19 10.46 18.59
C GLY A 97 23.98 11.84 17.98
N LYS A 98 24.94 12.79 18.11
CA LYS A 98 24.91 14.07 17.41
C LYS A 98 25.28 13.87 15.94
N ILE A 99 24.61 14.61 15.05
CA ILE A 99 24.85 14.50 13.62
C ILE A 99 25.43 15.80 13.12
N PHE A 100 26.67 15.74 12.63
CA PHE A 100 27.37 16.85 12.02
C PHE A 100 27.31 16.73 10.49
N ALA A 101 27.19 17.86 9.80
CA ALA A 101 27.15 17.92 8.34
C ALA A 101 27.93 19.11 7.83
N GLY A 102 28.64 18.89 6.73
CA GLY A 102 29.44 19.90 6.02
C GLY A 102 28.97 20.08 4.57
N GLY A 103 28.89 21.34 4.14
CA GLY A 103 28.51 21.76 2.81
C GLY A 103 29.55 22.72 2.17
N TYR A 104 29.10 23.60 1.32
CA TYR A 104 29.94 24.67 0.75
C TYR A 104 29.95 25.89 1.67
N ASN A 105 31.09 26.24 2.20
CA ASN A 105 31.28 27.32 3.18
C ASN A 105 30.31 27.23 4.39
N GLU A 106 29.90 26.03 4.75
CA GLU A 106 28.91 25.80 5.79
C GLU A 106 29.16 24.44 6.49
N PHE A 107 29.14 24.48 7.83
CA PHE A 107 29.11 23.27 8.65
C PHE A 107 28.26 23.50 9.88
N GLY A 108 27.65 22.42 10.34
CA GLY A 108 26.73 22.51 11.45
C GLY A 108 26.21 21.17 11.90
N THR A 109 25.07 21.18 12.59
CA THR A 109 24.44 19.98 13.14
C THR A 109 23.02 19.84 12.64
N LEU A 110 22.61 18.59 12.38
CA LEU A 110 21.24 18.21 12.12
C LEU A 110 20.59 17.77 13.44
N GLN A 111 19.53 18.43 13.85
CA GLN A 111 18.83 18.22 15.11
C GLN A 111 17.34 17.98 14.87
N LYS A 112 16.68 17.30 15.81
CA LYS A 112 15.21 17.19 15.82
C LYS A 112 14.63 18.29 16.71
N ASP A 113 13.61 19.00 16.23
CA ASP A 113 12.81 19.89 17.04
C ASP A 113 11.84 19.09 17.95
N LYS A 114 11.11 19.78 18.80
CA LYS A 114 10.11 19.18 19.68
C LYS A 114 8.92 18.54 18.95
N PHE A 115 8.73 18.86 17.67
CA PHE A 115 7.67 18.32 16.83
C PHE A 115 8.14 17.10 15.99
N GLY A 116 9.41 16.69 16.13
CA GLY A 116 10.01 15.58 15.37
C GLY A 116 10.55 15.95 14.00
N ASN A 117 10.56 17.23 13.60
CA ASN A 117 11.16 17.66 12.35
C ASN A 117 12.66 17.86 12.51
N TYR A 118 13.41 17.41 11.51
CA TYR A 118 14.83 17.74 11.42
C TYR A 118 15.03 19.18 10.93
N PHE A 119 15.97 19.87 11.53
CA PHE A 119 16.44 21.17 11.10
C PHE A 119 17.96 21.23 11.17
N TYR A 120 18.53 22.11 10.38
CA TYR A 120 19.96 22.37 10.36
C TYR A 120 20.29 23.55 11.27
N LYS A 121 21.29 23.40 12.13
CA LYS A 121 21.82 24.46 12.96
C LYS A 121 23.28 24.74 12.53
N SER A 122 23.52 25.89 11.94
CA SER A 122 24.85 26.35 11.55
C SER A 122 25.76 26.52 12.77
N LEU A 123 27.01 26.11 12.61
CA LEU A 123 28.10 26.38 13.54
C LEU A 123 29.06 27.46 13.02
N VAL A 124 28.97 27.85 11.75
CA VAL A 124 29.78 28.91 11.16
C VAL A 124 29.54 30.22 11.88
N SER A 125 28.29 30.59 12.08
CA SER A 125 27.92 31.77 12.87
C SER A 125 28.29 31.66 14.36
N TYR A 126 28.20 30.48 14.94
CA TYR A 126 28.58 30.25 16.32
C TYR A 126 30.07 30.50 16.56
N PHE A 127 30.92 30.13 15.60
CA PHE A 127 32.37 30.34 15.67
C PHE A 127 32.86 31.64 14.98
N HIS A 128 31.94 32.50 14.52
CA HIS A 128 32.24 33.77 13.83
C HIS A 128 33.14 33.62 12.59
N LEU A 129 32.82 32.60 11.78
CA LEU A 129 33.61 32.23 10.57
C LEU A 129 32.91 32.60 9.27
N GLU A 130 31.91 33.50 9.27
CA GLU A 130 31.08 33.86 8.10
C GLU A 130 31.87 34.46 6.95
N ASN A 131 33.01 35.10 7.24
CA ASN A 131 33.85 35.76 6.25
C ASN A 131 34.94 34.84 5.67
N LYS A 132 34.97 33.56 6.08
CA LYS A 132 35.94 32.58 5.62
C LYS A 132 35.43 31.76 4.45
N ASN A 133 36.32 31.37 3.55
CA ASN A 133 36.03 30.51 2.43
C ASN A 133 36.77 29.19 2.60
N PHE A 134 36.07 28.19 3.12
CA PHE A 134 36.59 26.80 3.22
C PHE A 134 36.19 25.92 2.04
N GLU A 135 35.42 26.47 1.08
CA GLU A 135 34.87 25.71 -0.05
C GLU A 135 33.98 24.52 0.38
N ASN A 136 34.01 23.43 -0.37
CA ASN A 136 33.25 22.22 -0.04
C ASN A 136 33.97 21.41 1.04
N LEU A 137 33.23 21.05 2.08
CA LEU A 137 33.67 20.16 3.14
C LEU A 137 33.35 18.72 2.76
N TRP A 138 34.29 18.05 2.12
CA TRP A 138 34.09 16.76 1.45
C TRP A 138 33.99 15.57 2.39
N GLN A 139 34.62 15.64 3.55
CA GLN A 139 34.61 14.55 4.52
C GLN A 139 34.53 15.12 5.93
N VAL A 140 33.87 14.38 6.83
CA VAL A 140 33.80 14.69 8.26
C VAL A 140 33.97 13.41 9.06
N HIS A 141 34.79 13.46 10.13
CA HIS A 141 35.02 12.32 11.01
C HIS A 141 34.97 12.74 12.47
N GLN A 142 34.61 11.81 13.34
CA GLN A 142 34.73 11.97 14.79
C GLN A 142 36.02 11.26 15.26
N LEU A 143 36.95 11.99 15.82
CA LEU A 143 38.11 11.41 16.50
C LEU A 143 38.01 11.72 18.00
N ASN A 144 37.69 10.73 18.82
CA ASN A 144 37.38 10.94 20.24
C ASN A 144 36.31 12.04 20.42
N ASN A 145 36.64 13.15 21.06
CA ASN A 145 35.75 14.31 21.26
C ASN A 145 35.90 15.39 20.16
N LEU A 146 36.77 15.17 19.20
CA LEU A 146 37.04 16.09 18.10
C LEU A 146 36.15 15.77 16.90
N ILE A 147 35.70 16.81 16.21
CA ILE A 147 35.06 16.71 14.90
C ILE A 147 36.00 17.34 13.89
N ILE A 148 36.38 16.58 12.87
CA ILE A 148 37.35 17.00 11.87
C ILE A 148 36.65 17.04 10.51
N PHE A 149 36.49 18.24 9.95
CA PHE A 149 36.04 18.45 8.58
C PHE A 149 37.24 18.62 7.67
N ARG A 150 37.17 18.09 6.46
CA ARG A 150 38.20 18.24 5.42
C ARG A 150 37.63 18.94 4.20
N SER A 151 38.24 20.05 3.83
CA SER A 151 38.19 20.66 2.49
C SER A 151 39.42 20.27 1.67
N PHE A 152 39.55 20.80 0.46
CA PHE A 152 40.80 20.65 -0.29
C PHE A 152 41.92 21.54 0.28
N SER A 153 41.57 22.69 0.83
CA SER A 153 42.54 23.68 1.33
C SER A 153 42.98 23.44 2.77
N GLU A 154 42.11 22.84 3.63
CA GLU A 154 42.37 22.78 5.05
C GLU A 154 41.55 21.71 5.77
N LEU A 155 41.99 21.36 6.99
CA LEU A 155 41.16 20.66 7.99
C LEU A 155 40.63 21.65 9.01
N ILE A 156 39.34 21.56 9.32
CA ILE A 156 38.69 22.33 10.38
C ILE A 156 38.44 21.33 11.55
N VAL A 157 39.17 21.51 12.65
CA VAL A 157 39.10 20.67 13.83
C VAL A 157 38.32 21.40 14.92
N ILE A 158 37.18 20.84 15.31
CA ILE A 158 36.31 21.36 16.39
C ILE A 158 36.57 20.57 17.65
N ASN A 159 37.00 21.28 18.69
CA ASN A 159 37.11 20.75 20.06
C ASN A 159 36.24 21.59 21.00
N LYS A 160 35.01 21.11 21.29
CA LYS A 160 34.00 21.87 22.05
C LYS A 160 33.75 23.27 21.43
N ASP A 161 34.24 24.34 22.08
CA ASP A 161 34.02 25.72 21.68
C ASP A 161 35.25 26.31 20.94
N ILE A 162 36.24 25.50 20.60
CA ILE A 162 37.46 25.91 19.92
C ILE A 162 37.49 25.29 18.53
N VAL A 163 37.84 26.14 17.54
CA VAL A 163 38.11 25.72 16.17
C VAL A 163 39.58 25.88 15.89
N THR A 164 40.23 24.86 15.36
CA THR A 164 41.60 24.89 14.89
C THR A 164 41.61 24.57 13.39
N GLU A 165 42.30 25.37 12.61
CA GLU A 165 42.45 25.22 11.17
C GLU A 165 43.87 24.74 10.86
N LEU A 166 43.95 23.71 10.04
CA LEU A 166 45.23 23.13 9.61
C LEU A 166 45.27 23.16 8.09
N PRO A 167 46.06 24.09 7.48
CA PRO A 167 46.13 24.24 6.05
C PRO A 167 46.84 23.04 5.39
N ALA A 168 46.46 22.71 4.15
CA ALA A 168 47.18 21.75 3.32
C ALA A 168 48.48 22.41 2.79
N ASN A 169 49.52 21.61 2.56
CA ASN A 169 50.67 22.10 1.83
C ASN A 169 50.36 22.34 0.33
N ASN A 170 49.54 21.45 -0.24
CA ASN A 170 49.02 21.59 -1.59
C ASN A 170 47.49 21.43 -1.61
N SER A 171 47.00 20.17 -1.44
CA SER A 171 45.56 19.90 -1.42
C SER A 171 45.28 18.60 -0.70
N PHE A 172 44.34 18.60 0.26
CA PHE A 172 43.87 17.39 0.92
C PHE A 172 42.89 16.62 0.06
N LEU A 173 43.34 15.52 -0.55
CA LEU A 173 42.53 14.77 -1.50
C LEU A 173 41.57 13.80 -0.83
N TYR A 174 42.01 13.12 0.24
CA TYR A 174 41.23 12.10 0.95
C TYR A 174 41.59 12.06 2.42
N SER A 175 40.60 11.75 3.26
CA SER A 175 40.83 11.51 4.69
C SER A 175 40.01 10.32 5.21
N ALA A 176 40.49 9.65 6.21
CA ALA A 176 39.77 8.57 6.86
C ALA A 176 40.12 8.48 8.33
N GLN A 177 39.17 8.07 9.13
CA GLN A 177 39.41 7.55 10.48
C GLN A 177 39.53 6.04 10.42
N VAL A 178 40.63 5.51 10.93
CA VAL A 178 40.86 4.07 11.10
C VAL A 178 41.20 3.82 12.55
N ASN A 179 40.33 3.09 13.23
CA ASN A 179 40.36 2.88 14.68
C ASN A 179 40.39 4.21 15.45
N GLU A 180 41.44 4.50 16.20
CA GLU A 180 41.62 5.72 16.98
C GLU A 180 42.53 6.75 16.29
N ASP A 181 42.87 6.52 15.04
CA ASP A 181 43.76 7.39 14.26
C ASP A 181 43.01 8.06 13.10
N TYR A 182 43.40 9.28 12.77
CA TYR A 182 42.94 10.01 11.61
C TYR A 182 44.08 10.23 10.64
N PHE A 183 43.82 9.90 9.37
CA PHE A 183 44.76 10.01 8.28
C PHE A 183 44.23 10.96 7.20
N VAL A 184 45.14 11.72 6.59
CA VAL A 184 44.82 12.59 5.45
C VAL A 184 45.94 12.51 4.40
N GLN A 185 45.50 12.47 3.13
CA GLN A 185 46.42 12.58 1.99
C GLN A 185 46.54 14.03 1.56
N ASP A 186 47.78 14.54 1.56
CA ASP A 186 48.12 15.83 0.93
C ASP A 186 48.81 15.57 -0.42
N SER A 187 48.27 16.12 -1.48
CA SER A 187 48.70 15.87 -2.87
C SER A 187 50.17 16.25 -3.07
N GLY A 188 51.00 15.31 -3.55
CA GLY A 188 52.43 15.50 -3.76
C GLY A 188 53.30 15.48 -2.50
N PHE A 189 52.70 15.50 -1.31
CA PHE A 189 53.41 15.51 -0.02
C PHE A 189 53.33 14.17 0.74
N GLY A 190 52.24 13.40 0.55
CA GLY A 190 52.10 12.09 1.12
C GLY A 190 50.90 11.91 2.05
N ILE A 191 51.01 10.94 2.94
CA ILE A 191 49.97 10.62 3.93
C ILE A 191 50.42 11.11 5.29
N TYR A 192 49.60 11.91 5.93
CA TYR A 192 49.76 12.45 7.26
C TYR A 192 48.87 11.74 8.25
N LYS A 193 49.35 11.59 9.49
CA LYS A 193 48.59 11.20 10.66
C LYS A 193 48.35 12.45 11.51
N PHE A 194 47.09 12.65 11.94
CA PHE A 194 46.74 13.75 12.85
C PHE A 194 47.08 13.36 14.28
N ASN A 195 47.80 14.21 14.99
CA ASN A 195 48.11 14.13 16.40
C ASN A 195 47.15 14.98 17.22
N PRO A 196 46.24 14.39 18.00
CA PRO A 196 45.23 15.13 18.77
C PRO A 196 45.77 15.89 19.98
N GLU A 197 46.97 15.55 20.48
CA GLU A 197 47.58 16.22 21.63
C GLU A 197 48.24 17.52 21.20
N SER A 198 49.01 17.49 20.12
CA SER A 198 49.68 18.65 19.58
C SER A 198 48.81 19.45 18.58
N MET A 199 47.67 18.95 18.20
CA MET A 199 46.76 19.51 17.18
C MET A 199 47.48 19.77 15.84
N ASN A 200 48.39 18.90 15.43
CA ASN A 200 49.22 18.99 14.25
C ASN A 200 49.16 17.75 13.36
N LEU A 201 49.62 17.89 12.12
CA LEU A 201 49.74 16.79 11.16
C LEU A 201 51.20 16.30 11.15
N GLU A 202 51.40 15.00 11.40
CA GLU A 202 52.67 14.32 11.32
C GLU A 202 52.76 13.51 10.02
N LEU A 203 53.86 13.72 9.25
CA LEU A 203 54.07 12.97 8.02
C LEU A 203 54.32 11.48 8.34
N LEU A 204 53.49 10.59 7.74
CA LEU A 204 53.54 9.16 7.95
C LEU A 204 54.19 8.42 6.78
N PHE A 205 53.72 8.66 5.55
CA PHE A 205 54.23 8.00 4.35
C PHE A 205 54.53 9.03 3.25
N GLN A 206 55.79 9.03 2.76
CA GLN A 206 56.30 9.92 1.71
C GLN A 206 57.09 9.11 0.66
N ASN A 207 56.59 7.96 0.26
CA ASN A 207 57.26 7.17 -0.79
C ASN A 207 56.82 7.63 -2.19
N GLN A 208 57.74 7.62 -3.16
CA GLN A 208 57.47 7.97 -4.54
C GLN A 208 56.29 7.22 -5.15
N SER A 209 56.08 5.99 -4.75
CA SER A 209 54.96 5.16 -5.19
C SER A 209 53.60 5.64 -4.72
N ILE A 210 53.51 6.37 -3.60
CA ILE A 210 52.23 6.91 -3.07
C ILE A 210 52.02 8.38 -3.42
N LEU A 211 53.10 9.15 -3.67
CA LEU A 211 53.02 10.55 -4.02
C LEU A 211 52.30 10.81 -5.34
N ASN A 212 52.38 9.87 -6.28
CA ASN A 212 51.73 9.91 -7.60
C ASN A 212 50.34 9.25 -7.63
N GLU A 213 49.84 8.79 -6.51
CA GLU A 213 48.55 8.09 -6.43
C GLU A 213 47.52 8.96 -5.73
N GLU A 214 46.29 8.94 -6.22
CA GLU A 214 45.13 9.45 -5.50
C GLU A 214 44.47 8.31 -4.71
N ILE A 215 44.40 8.46 -3.40
CA ILE A 215 43.79 7.46 -2.53
C ILE A 215 42.27 7.58 -2.61
N ALA A 216 41.62 6.43 -2.81
CA ALA A 216 40.16 6.27 -2.79
C ALA A 216 39.66 5.72 -1.45
N SER A 217 40.50 4.98 -0.70
CA SER A 217 40.11 4.42 0.59
C SER A 217 41.33 4.11 1.46
N ILE A 218 41.19 4.37 2.79
CA ILE A 218 42.14 3.92 3.84
C ILE A 218 41.34 3.08 4.82
N LEU A 219 41.71 1.80 4.96
CA LEU A 219 40.93 0.80 5.67
C LEU A 219 41.79 0.08 6.71
N PRO A 220 41.22 -0.42 7.83
CA PRO A 220 41.93 -1.23 8.80
C PRO A 220 42.30 -2.58 8.21
N THR A 221 43.39 -3.18 8.75
CA THR A 221 43.79 -4.55 8.46
C THR A 221 43.67 -5.44 9.73
N ASP A 222 43.86 -6.76 9.60
CA ASP A 222 43.92 -7.66 10.75
C ASP A 222 45.24 -7.57 11.50
N ILE A 223 46.23 -6.88 10.91
CA ILE A 223 47.59 -6.71 11.54
C ILE A 223 47.51 -5.42 12.36
N PRO A 224 47.82 -5.47 13.66
CA PRO A 224 47.83 -4.28 14.50
C PRO A 224 48.73 -3.18 13.91
N ASN A 225 48.35 -1.93 14.09
CA ASN A 225 49.09 -0.74 13.61
C ASN A 225 49.44 -0.77 12.11
N THR A 226 48.59 -1.47 11.32
CA THR A 226 48.73 -1.54 9.86
C THR A 226 47.44 -1.12 9.18
N ILE A 227 47.58 -0.32 8.16
CA ILE A 227 46.45 0.17 7.34
C ILE A 227 46.59 -0.27 5.88
N SER A 228 45.47 -0.48 5.22
CA SER A 228 45.42 -0.75 3.79
C SER A 228 45.00 0.54 3.06
N LEU A 229 45.82 1.01 2.12
CA LEU A 229 45.47 2.13 1.26
C LEU A 229 45.16 1.62 -0.13
N ILE A 230 44.03 2.04 -0.66
CA ILE A 230 43.57 1.65 -1.99
C ILE A 230 43.50 2.91 -2.83
N SER A 231 44.24 2.93 -3.93
CA SER A 231 44.25 4.10 -4.83
C SER A 231 43.11 4.02 -5.85
N LYS A 232 42.77 5.15 -6.45
CA LYS A 232 41.81 5.22 -7.55
C LYS A 232 42.21 4.32 -8.72
N SER A 233 43.50 4.16 -8.99
CA SER A 233 44.04 3.25 -10.01
C SER A 233 43.95 1.78 -9.68
N GLY A 234 43.41 1.42 -8.49
CA GLY A 234 43.26 0.03 -8.02
C GLY A 234 44.52 -0.55 -7.40
N ASN A 235 45.56 0.24 -7.17
CA ASN A 235 46.71 -0.22 -6.42
C ASN A 235 46.42 -0.35 -4.94
N VAL A 236 46.81 -1.48 -4.32
CA VAL A 236 46.63 -1.73 -2.91
C VAL A 236 48.00 -1.64 -2.24
N TYR A 237 48.07 -0.85 -1.19
CA TYR A 237 49.28 -0.68 -0.36
C TYR A 237 49.00 -1.13 1.06
N SER A 238 49.98 -1.75 1.69
CA SER A 238 49.99 -2.01 3.13
C SER A 238 50.98 -1.08 3.80
N GLY A 239 50.52 -0.27 4.73
CA GLY A 239 51.32 0.70 5.47
C GLY A 239 51.39 0.36 6.97
N SER A 240 52.60 0.20 7.51
CA SER A 240 52.81 0.05 8.96
C SER A 240 53.01 1.43 9.60
N ILE A 241 52.13 1.75 10.57
CA ILE A 241 52.15 3.05 11.28
C ILE A 241 53.44 3.21 12.10
N ASP A 242 53.87 2.12 12.78
CA ASP A 242 55.02 2.15 13.70
C ASP A 242 56.33 2.33 12.93
N SER A 243 56.52 1.53 11.87
CA SER A 243 57.76 1.60 11.09
C SER A 243 57.80 2.71 10.05
N LYS A 244 56.64 3.36 9.80
CA LYS A 244 56.40 4.37 8.74
C LYS A 244 56.75 3.85 7.32
N ILE A 245 56.64 2.52 7.13
CA ILE A 245 56.95 1.87 5.84
C ILE A 245 55.66 1.54 5.12
N ILE A 246 55.58 1.88 3.84
CA ILE A 246 54.47 1.52 2.96
C ILE A 246 54.96 0.67 1.78
N LYS A 247 54.26 -0.41 1.46
CA LYS A 247 54.58 -1.29 0.34
C LYS A 247 53.35 -1.57 -0.51
N LYS A 248 53.53 -1.53 -1.83
CA LYS A 248 52.49 -2.01 -2.77
C LYS A 248 52.38 -3.52 -2.65
N THR A 249 51.16 -4.01 -2.45
CA THR A 249 50.87 -5.43 -2.29
C THR A 249 50.26 -6.06 -3.52
N SER A 250 49.33 -5.33 -4.18
CA SER A 250 48.63 -5.86 -5.34
C SER A 250 48.04 -4.72 -6.19
N ASN A 251 47.45 -5.08 -7.34
CA ASN A 251 46.57 -4.25 -8.11
C ASN A 251 45.27 -5.01 -8.38
N LEU A 252 44.12 -4.37 -8.19
CA LEU A 252 42.81 -4.98 -8.28
C LEU A 252 42.31 -5.14 -9.71
N PHE A 253 42.92 -4.41 -10.66
CA PHE A 253 42.51 -4.46 -12.04
C PHE A 253 43.52 -5.29 -12.87
N ALA A 254 42.99 -6.12 -13.79
CA ALA A 254 43.83 -6.73 -14.80
C ALA A 254 44.45 -5.64 -15.71
N ALA A 255 45.61 -5.88 -16.26
CA ALA A 255 46.35 -4.93 -17.07
C ALA A 255 45.55 -4.32 -18.26
N THR A 256 44.47 -4.96 -18.67
CA THR A 256 43.59 -4.55 -19.77
C THR A 256 42.37 -3.74 -19.31
N ARG A 257 42.10 -3.65 -18.00
CA ARG A 257 40.90 -3.00 -17.45
C ARG A 257 41.24 -1.63 -16.89
N LYS A 258 40.78 -0.57 -17.59
CA LYS A 258 40.86 0.79 -17.11
C LYS A 258 39.58 1.16 -16.36
N ASP A 259 39.51 0.91 -15.07
CA ASP A 259 38.45 1.35 -14.19
C ASP A 259 39.05 2.13 -13.02
N GLU A 260 38.26 2.96 -12.35
CA GLU A 260 38.70 3.76 -11.20
C GLU A 260 37.89 3.42 -9.98
N ILE A 261 38.57 3.21 -8.85
CA ILE A 261 37.90 3.07 -7.55
C ILE A 261 37.52 4.45 -7.05
N THR A 262 36.27 4.63 -6.69
CA THR A 262 35.73 5.91 -6.21
C THR A 262 35.63 5.96 -4.70
N PHE A 263 35.33 4.82 -4.05
CA PHE A 263 35.11 4.73 -2.62
C PHE A 263 35.28 3.28 -2.13
N GLY A 264 35.56 3.08 -0.84
CA GLY A 264 35.65 1.74 -0.26
C GLY A 264 35.38 1.75 1.24
N ILE A 265 34.74 0.67 1.69
CA ILE A 265 34.49 0.39 3.10
C ILE A 265 34.91 -1.03 3.46
N LEU A 266 35.05 -1.26 4.76
CA LEU A 266 35.12 -2.62 5.33
C LEU A 266 33.69 -3.02 5.74
N ASP A 267 33.19 -4.13 5.20
CA ASP A 267 31.89 -4.64 5.59
C ASP A 267 31.92 -5.33 6.98
N ASN A 268 30.75 -5.68 7.52
CA ASN A 268 30.64 -6.32 8.83
C ASN A 268 31.31 -7.71 8.89
N ASN A 269 31.55 -8.35 7.74
CA ASN A 269 32.30 -9.58 7.64
C ASN A 269 33.82 -9.31 7.55
N LYS A 270 34.18 -8.02 7.60
CA LYS A 270 35.56 -7.54 7.43
C LYS A 270 36.16 -7.80 6.03
N ASP A 271 35.28 -7.89 4.98
CA ASP A 271 35.69 -7.90 3.59
C ASP A 271 35.71 -6.48 3.05
N TYR A 272 36.56 -6.20 2.06
CA TYR A 272 36.57 -4.89 1.39
C TYR A 272 35.44 -4.80 0.38
N LEU A 273 34.65 -3.75 0.47
CA LEU A 273 33.58 -3.42 -0.49
C LEU A 273 33.95 -2.11 -1.18
N LEU A 274 34.25 -2.19 -2.47
CA LEU A 274 34.81 -1.09 -3.26
C LEU A 274 33.83 -0.68 -4.36
N ALA A 275 33.58 0.60 -4.49
CA ALA A 275 32.85 1.21 -5.60
C ALA A 275 33.81 1.56 -6.74
N THR A 276 33.37 1.40 -7.98
CA THR A 276 34.13 1.81 -9.16
C THR A 276 33.38 2.84 -9.98
N ARG A 277 34.11 3.62 -10.80
CA ARG A 277 33.52 4.56 -11.76
C ARG A 277 32.77 3.84 -12.88
N GLY A 278 33.18 2.62 -13.22
CA GLY A 278 32.52 1.75 -14.21
C GLY A 278 31.24 1.08 -13.71
N GLU A 279 30.58 1.64 -12.69
CA GLU A 279 29.24 1.24 -12.21
C GLU A 279 29.20 -0.09 -11.46
N LYS A 280 30.29 -0.49 -10.84
CA LYS A 280 30.40 -1.80 -10.23
C LYS A 280 30.81 -1.71 -8.77
N ILE A 281 30.35 -2.69 -8.00
CA ILE A 281 30.83 -2.92 -6.64
C ILE A 281 31.68 -4.18 -6.68
N ILE A 282 32.90 -4.08 -6.19
CA ILE A 282 33.83 -5.19 -6.08
C ILE A 282 33.91 -5.56 -4.61
N LYS A 283 33.61 -6.82 -4.30
CA LYS A 283 33.82 -7.37 -2.96
C LYS A 283 35.10 -8.22 -2.96
N ILE A 284 36.00 -7.92 -2.04
CA ILE A 284 37.29 -8.60 -1.90
C ILE A 284 37.37 -9.13 -0.50
N SER A 285 37.67 -10.45 -0.36
CA SER A 285 37.94 -11.03 0.95
C SER A 285 39.24 -10.46 1.54
N LYS A 286 39.39 -10.56 2.84
CA LYS A 286 40.66 -10.23 3.53
C LYS A 286 41.86 -10.92 2.94
N SER A 287 41.71 -12.11 2.37
CA SER A 287 42.74 -12.88 1.69
C SER A 287 43.10 -12.38 0.28
N GLY A 288 42.43 -11.29 -0.19
CA GLY A 288 42.63 -10.71 -1.51
C GLY A 288 41.87 -11.41 -2.65
N VAL A 289 41.00 -12.37 -2.33
CA VAL A 289 40.18 -13.06 -3.34
C VAL A 289 38.95 -12.23 -3.69
N ILE A 290 38.76 -11.92 -4.96
CA ILE A 290 37.54 -11.27 -5.43
C ILE A 290 36.39 -12.26 -5.25
N GLN A 291 35.40 -11.89 -4.43
CA GLN A 291 34.28 -12.76 -4.04
C GLN A 291 33.05 -12.62 -4.95
N HIS A 292 32.91 -11.51 -5.64
CA HIS A 292 31.77 -11.23 -6.51
C HIS A 292 32.22 -10.88 -7.92
N ASP A 293 31.66 -11.56 -8.90
CA ASP A 293 31.73 -11.12 -10.27
C ASP A 293 31.00 -9.77 -10.38
N PRO A 294 31.66 -8.74 -10.94
CA PRO A 294 31.04 -7.44 -11.21
C PRO A 294 29.73 -7.51 -11.99
N SER A 295 29.48 -8.56 -12.75
CA SER A 295 28.23 -8.80 -13.46
C SER A 295 27.03 -9.06 -12.53
N SER A 296 27.25 -9.46 -11.26
CA SER A 296 26.17 -9.69 -10.28
C SER A 296 25.45 -8.43 -9.85
N PHE A 297 26.02 -7.27 -10.10
CA PHE A 297 25.40 -5.96 -9.86
C PHE A 297 24.97 -5.23 -11.15
N SER A 298 24.75 -5.95 -12.22
CA SER A 298 24.33 -5.40 -13.53
C SER A 298 22.99 -4.64 -13.47
N ALA A 299 22.19 -4.88 -12.43
CA ALA A 299 20.95 -4.14 -12.16
C ALA A 299 21.20 -2.77 -11.48
N LEU A 300 22.44 -2.44 -11.08
CA LEU A 300 22.79 -1.08 -10.70
C LEU A 300 22.78 -0.24 -11.97
N SER A 301 21.97 0.81 -12.00
CA SER A 301 21.85 1.68 -13.16
C SER A 301 23.20 2.26 -13.60
N ASN A 302 23.33 2.59 -14.88
CA ASN A 302 24.52 3.17 -15.51
C ASN A 302 24.87 4.55 -14.93
N ALA A 303 25.36 4.60 -13.70
CA ALA A 303 25.66 5.84 -12.99
C ALA A 303 26.86 5.69 -12.03
N ASN A 304 27.70 6.72 -11.97
CA ASN A 304 28.85 6.74 -11.07
C ASN A 304 28.44 6.54 -9.59
N ILE A 305 29.11 5.64 -8.91
CA ILE A 305 28.92 5.42 -7.47
C ILE A 305 29.84 6.39 -6.71
N HIS A 306 29.26 7.19 -5.84
CA HIS A 306 29.98 8.15 -5.01
C HIS A 306 30.27 7.64 -3.60
N PHE A 307 29.35 6.83 -3.05
CA PHE A 307 29.41 6.41 -1.68
C PHE A 307 28.71 5.08 -1.50
N ILE A 308 29.22 4.26 -0.61
CA ILE A 308 28.62 3.00 -0.16
C ILE A 308 28.47 3.05 1.35
N TYR A 309 27.34 2.64 1.87
CA TYR A 309 27.07 2.59 3.29
C TYR A 309 26.45 1.24 3.66
N GLN A 310 27.02 0.56 4.64
CA GLN A 310 26.41 -0.63 5.21
C GLN A 310 25.68 -0.27 6.48
N THR A 311 24.38 -0.60 6.52
CA THR A 311 23.54 -0.40 7.71
C THR A 311 23.88 -1.42 8.80
N LYS A 312 23.43 -1.15 10.03
CA LYS A 312 23.55 -2.09 11.15
C LYS A 312 22.94 -3.46 10.85
N ASN A 313 21.97 -3.50 9.97
CA ASN A 313 21.26 -4.69 9.54
C ASN A 313 21.92 -5.43 8.36
N ASN A 314 23.17 -5.13 8.02
CA ASN A 314 23.93 -5.70 6.90
C ASN A 314 23.41 -5.38 5.50
N ASN A 315 22.42 -4.52 5.36
CA ASN A 315 21.97 -4.02 4.08
C ASN A 315 22.92 -2.93 3.56
N ILE A 316 22.98 -2.74 2.25
CA ILE A 316 23.92 -1.80 1.64
C ILE A 316 23.14 -0.74 0.87
N TRP A 317 23.48 0.52 1.12
CA TRP A 317 23.09 1.66 0.30
C TRP A 317 24.19 2.06 -0.64
N VAL A 318 23.85 2.29 -1.89
CA VAL A 318 24.75 2.72 -2.96
C VAL A 318 24.26 4.07 -3.46
N LEU A 319 25.07 5.10 -3.25
CA LEU A 319 24.75 6.48 -3.60
C LEU A 319 25.37 6.83 -4.95
N GLN A 320 24.56 7.33 -5.85
CA GLN A 320 24.94 7.58 -7.23
C GLN A 320 24.62 9.03 -7.65
N ASN A 321 25.04 9.42 -8.85
CA ASN A 321 24.70 10.71 -9.43
C ASN A 321 23.27 10.78 -10.03
N ASN A 322 22.54 9.67 -10.10
CA ASN A 322 21.18 9.58 -10.65
C ASN A 322 20.17 8.96 -9.70
N GLY A 323 20.49 8.82 -8.42
CA GLY A 323 19.61 8.27 -7.39
C GLY A 323 20.32 7.36 -6.41
N LEU A 324 19.55 6.48 -5.79
CA LEU A 324 19.99 5.59 -4.73
C LEU A 324 19.61 4.15 -5.07
N ASN A 325 20.47 3.21 -4.74
CA ASN A 325 20.11 1.79 -4.73
C ASN A 325 20.24 1.25 -3.31
N PHE A 326 19.23 0.52 -2.89
CA PHE A 326 19.20 -0.21 -1.64
C PHE A 326 19.30 -1.71 -1.93
N LEU A 327 20.36 -2.34 -1.45
CA LEU A 327 20.64 -3.75 -1.58
C LEU A 327 20.18 -4.45 -0.31
N ASP A 328 19.03 -5.09 -0.38
CA ASP A 328 18.41 -5.79 0.75
C ASP A 328 18.80 -7.27 0.73
N TYR A 329 19.78 -7.62 1.55
CA TYR A 329 20.25 -9.00 1.73
C TYR A 329 19.36 -9.84 2.66
N LYS A 330 18.42 -9.19 3.36
CA LYS A 330 17.48 -9.86 4.27
C LYS A 330 16.12 -10.13 3.62
N SER A 331 15.88 -9.60 2.44
CA SER A 331 14.63 -9.88 1.72
C SER A 331 14.57 -11.35 1.32
N PRO A 332 13.49 -12.08 1.63
CA PRO A 332 13.30 -13.44 1.13
C PRO A 332 12.99 -13.44 -0.37
N PHE A 333 12.61 -12.27 -0.94
CA PHE A 333 12.30 -12.08 -2.35
C PHE A 333 13.48 -11.50 -3.10
N VAL A 334 13.89 -12.19 -4.15
CA VAL A 334 14.92 -11.74 -5.07
C VAL A 334 14.34 -11.75 -6.48
N SER A 335 14.44 -10.63 -7.21
CA SER A 335 14.17 -10.61 -8.64
C SER A 335 15.36 -11.24 -9.36
N ILE A 336 15.12 -12.33 -10.08
CA ILE A 336 16.16 -13.03 -10.84
C ILE A 336 16.05 -12.81 -12.34
N PHE A 337 14.92 -12.32 -12.82
CA PHE A 337 14.62 -11.98 -14.21
C PHE A 337 13.57 -10.86 -14.25
N ASP A 338 13.79 -9.84 -15.10
CA ASP A 338 12.94 -8.64 -15.20
C ASP A 338 12.70 -8.14 -16.63
N GLN A 339 13.02 -8.96 -17.65
CA GLN A 339 13.00 -8.54 -19.06
C GLN A 339 11.67 -8.78 -19.77
N ALA A 340 10.81 -9.64 -19.23
CA ALA A 340 9.56 -10.00 -19.87
C ALA A 340 8.53 -10.57 -18.87
N SER A 341 7.26 -10.56 -19.27
CA SER A 341 6.15 -11.17 -18.55
C SER A 341 6.21 -12.69 -18.66
N VAL A 342 6.19 -13.41 -17.53
CA VAL A 342 6.46 -14.85 -17.45
C VAL A 342 5.17 -15.65 -17.33
N TYR A 343 5.05 -16.70 -18.15
CA TYR A 343 3.90 -17.59 -18.22
C TYR A 343 4.20 -18.99 -17.69
N ASP A 344 5.43 -19.49 -17.92
CA ASP A 344 5.83 -20.82 -17.46
C ASP A 344 7.34 -20.89 -17.18
N ILE A 345 7.74 -21.78 -16.29
CA ILE A 345 9.14 -21.97 -15.87
C ILE A 345 9.46 -23.46 -15.88
N LEU A 346 10.65 -23.81 -16.38
CA LEU A 346 11.20 -25.16 -16.35
C LEU A 346 12.64 -25.11 -15.84
N LEU A 347 12.95 -25.92 -14.84
CA LEU A 347 14.33 -26.21 -14.44
C LEU A 347 14.74 -27.58 -14.97
N LYS A 348 15.76 -27.60 -15.83
CA LYS A 348 16.37 -28.84 -16.36
C LYS A 348 17.88 -28.69 -16.44
N ASP A 349 18.62 -29.69 -15.98
CA ASP A 349 20.08 -29.75 -16.04
C ASP A 349 20.75 -28.49 -15.46
N ASN A 350 20.21 -27.99 -14.34
CA ASN A 350 20.62 -26.74 -13.68
C ASN A 350 20.50 -25.47 -14.54
N ILE A 351 19.66 -25.51 -15.58
CA ILE A 351 19.31 -24.36 -16.41
C ILE A 351 17.84 -24.01 -16.16
N ILE A 352 17.55 -22.75 -15.84
CA ILE A 352 16.20 -22.20 -15.75
C ILE A 352 15.82 -21.73 -17.16
N TYR A 353 14.74 -22.28 -17.69
CA TYR A 353 14.09 -21.80 -18.89
C TYR A 353 12.78 -21.12 -18.52
N THR A 354 12.42 -20.04 -19.20
CA THR A 354 11.15 -19.36 -18.97
C THR A 354 10.45 -19.01 -20.27
N ALA A 355 9.18 -19.41 -20.34
CA ALA A 355 8.26 -19.01 -21.40
C ALA A 355 7.63 -17.66 -21.06
N THR A 356 7.68 -16.72 -22.02
CA THR A 356 7.30 -15.33 -21.78
C THR A 356 6.41 -14.78 -22.89
N ASN A 357 5.89 -13.57 -22.72
CA ASN A 357 5.20 -12.82 -23.76
C ASN A 357 6.09 -12.42 -24.95
N ASN A 358 7.41 -12.59 -24.82
CA ASN A 358 8.39 -12.21 -25.85
C ASN A 358 9.41 -13.34 -26.10
N GLY A 359 8.93 -14.56 -26.30
CA GLY A 359 9.76 -15.74 -26.57
C GLY A 359 10.19 -16.46 -25.29
N VAL A 360 11.31 -17.17 -25.38
CA VAL A 360 11.88 -17.96 -24.28
C VAL A 360 13.24 -17.42 -23.89
N TYR A 361 13.49 -17.37 -22.58
CA TYR A 361 14.78 -17.00 -22.01
C TYR A 361 15.33 -18.15 -21.18
N PHE A 362 16.64 -18.19 -21.03
CA PHE A 362 17.30 -19.21 -20.23
C PHE A 362 18.53 -18.66 -19.50
N ALA A 363 18.83 -19.22 -18.33
CA ALA A 363 20.01 -18.92 -17.52
C ALA A 363 20.44 -20.13 -16.70
N ASN A 364 21.71 -20.19 -16.33
CA ASN A 364 22.15 -21.14 -15.31
C ASN A 364 21.46 -20.82 -13.98
N ASN A 365 21.06 -21.86 -13.24
CA ASN A 365 20.46 -21.72 -11.91
C ASN A 365 21.53 -21.47 -10.82
N ILE A 366 22.42 -20.55 -11.11
CA ILE A 366 23.50 -20.11 -10.21
C ILE A 366 23.63 -18.61 -10.37
N PRO A 367 23.56 -17.82 -9.29
CA PRO A 367 23.83 -16.39 -9.37
C PRO A 367 25.27 -16.11 -9.86
N PRO A 368 25.45 -15.06 -10.69
CA PRO A 368 24.43 -14.14 -11.20
C PRO A 368 23.61 -14.79 -12.32
N PHE A 369 22.27 -14.56 -12.25
CA PHE A 369 21.36 -15.13 -13.25
C PHE A 369 21.41 -14.31 -14.55
N ASN A 370 22.26 -14.71 -15.48
CA ASN A 370 22.40 -14.06 -16.77
C ASN A 370 21.43 -14.66 -17.78
N PHE A 371 20.20 -14.18 -17.80
CA PHE A 371 19.20 -14.65 -18.76
C PHE A 371 19.53 -14.18 -20.17
N LYS A 372 19.56 -15.12 -21.09
CA LYS A 372 19.70 -14.91 -22.52
C LYS A 372 18.41 -15.33 -23.24
N LYS A 373 18.01 -14.56 -24.23
CA LYS A 373 16.89 -14.92 -25.08
C LYS A 373 17.32 -16.02 -26.05
N LEU A 374 16.45 -17.01 -26.28
CA LEU A 374 16.61 -17.93 -27.40
C LEU A 374 16.38 -17.14 -28.68
N GLU A 375 17.36 -17.19 -29.58
CA GLU A 375 17.26 -16.55 -30.89
C GLU A 375 16.13 -17.21 -31.72
N ASP A 376 15.58 -16.46 -32.67
CA ASP A 376 14.54 -16.88 -33.61
C ASP A 376 13.14 -17.20 -33.03
N LEU A 377 12.86 -16.88 -31.76
CA LEU A 377 11.53 -17.03 -31.20
C LEU A 377 11.00 -15.69 -30.66
N GLN A 378 10.10 -15.06 -31.43
CA GLN A 378 9.41 -13.83 -31.04
C GLN A 378 7.92 -14.12 -30.84
N GLY A 379 7.28 -13.43 -29.91
CA GLY A 379 5.87 -13.62 -29.59
C GLY A 379 5.64 -14.46 -28.34
N GLN A 380 4.42 -14.89 -28.14
CA GLN A 380 3.99 -15.50 -26.89
C GLN A 380 4.34 -16.97 -26.83
N SER A 381 5.18 -17.32 -25.87
CA SER A 381 5.46 -18.71 -25.49
C SER A 381 4.61 -19.06 -24.26
N TRP A 382 3.68 -19.97 -24.41
CA TRP A 382 2.67 -20.27 -23.39
C TRP A 382 3.14 -21.28 -22.35
N ALA A 383 3.88 -22.29 -22.79
CA ALA A 383 4.40 -23.33 -21.91
C ALA A 383 5.78 -23.78 -22.37
N ILE A 384 6.60 -24.20 -21.41
CA ILE A 384 7.86 -24.89 -21.65
C ILE A 384 7.90 -26.14 -20.80
N GLN A 385 8.00 -27.30 -21.43
CA GLN A 385 7.79 -28.59 -20.79
C GLN A 385 8.92 -29.55 -21.11
N GLN A 386 9.35 -30.28 -20.09
CA GLN A 386 10.19 -31.46 -20.31
C GLN A 386 9.29 -32.68 -20.52
N LEU A 387 9.34 -33.25 -21.71
CA LEU A 387 8.66 -34.51 -22.03
C LEU A 387 9.72 -35.55 -22.41
N GLU A 388 9.78 -36.63 -21.60
CA GLU A 388 10.92 -37.54 -21.58
C GLU A 388 12.26 -36.80 -21.40
N ASN A 389 13.14 -36.80 -22.36
CA ASN A 389 14.44 -36.09 -22.31
C ASN A 389 14.44 -34.80 -23.12
N ASP A 390 13.36 -34.46 -23.83
CA ASP A 390 13.29 -33.31 -24.71
C ASP A 390 12.60 -32.11 -24.00
N ILE A 391 12.99 -30.90 -24.44
CA ILE A 391 12.30 -29.68 -24.07
C ILE A 391 11.42 -29.25 -25.23
N LEU A 392 10.13 -29.16 -24.98
CA LEU A 392 9.15 -28.67 -25.94
C LEU A 392 8.62 -27.30 -25.49
N ILE A 393 8.44 -26.41 -26.46
CA ILE A 393 7.94 -25.06 -26.28
C ILE A 393 6.63 -24.91 -27.05
N SER A 394 5.56 -24.65 -26.33
CA SER A 394 4.24 -24.32 -26.91
C SER A 394 4.15 -22.81 -27.10
N HIS A 395 3.89 -22.41 -28.34
CA HIS A 395 3.99 -21.02 -28.77
C HIS A 395 2.80 -20.66 -29.68
N ASP A 396 2.51 -19.36 -29.82
CA ASP A 396 1.43 -18.85 -30.68
C ASP A 396 1.67 -19.21 -32.15
N THR A 397 2.93 -19.25 -32.61
CA THR A 397 3.28 -19.60 -34.00
C THR A 397 3.52 -21.09 -34.24
N GLY A 398 3.46 -21.93 -33.18
CA GLY A 398 3.59 -23.38 -33.34
C GLY A 398 4.14 -24.10 -32.13
N LEU A 399 4.55 -25.33 -32.38
CA LEU A 399 5.24 -26.19 -31.44
C LEU A 399 6.72 -26.27 -31.81
N TYR A 400 7.61 -26.15 -30.82
CA TYR A 400 9.05 -26.15 -31.03
C TYR A 400 9.73 -27.16 -30.10
N GLN A 401 10.77 -27.83 -30.60
CA GLN A 401 11.71 -28.62 -29.80
C GLN A 401 13.02 -27.85 -29.68
N LEU A 402 13.56 -27.79 -28.48
CA LEU A 402 14.89 -27.24 -28.21
C LEU A 402 15.92 -28.37 -28.33
N VAL A 403 16.81 -28.27 -29.33
CA VAL A 403 17.85 -29.25 -29.60
C VAL A 403 19.19 -28.54 -29.63
N ASN A 404 20.08 -28.87 -28.69
CA ASN A 404 21.44 -28.31 -28.63
C ASN A 404 21.49 -26.77 -28.67
N GLY A 405 20.51 -26.10 -28.02
CA GLY A 405 20.42 -24.65 -27.97
C GLY A 405 19.73 -24.01 -29.18
N THR A 406 19.32 -24.77 -30.17
CA THR A 406 18.60 -24.31 -31.37
C THR A 406 17.14 -24.76 -31.34
N LEU A 407 16.28 -24.00 -32.00
CA LEU A 407 14.86 -24.30 -32.09
C LEU A 407 14.52 -25.03 -33.38
N LYS A 408 13.85 -26.19 -33.24
CA LYS A 408 13.29 -26.94 -34.37
C LYS A 408 11.77 -26.87 -34.28
N LYS A 409 11.12 -26.27 -35.29
CA LYS A 409 9.66 -26.26 -35.39
C LYS A 409 9.12 -27.65 -35.70
N ILE A 410 8.06 -28.03 -35.01
CA ILE A 410 7.34 -29.31 -35.21
C ILE A 410 6.03 -29.00 -35.91
N GLY A 411 5.88 -29.55 -37.14
CA GLY A 411 4.68 -29.31 -37.95
C GLY A 411 4.55 -27.90 -38.52
N LYS A 412 3.39 -27.60 -39.10
CA LYS A 412 3.04 -26.29 -39.69
C LYS A 412 2.02 -25.53 -38.85
N GLU A 413 1.40 -26.20 -37.92
CA GLU A 413 0.28 -25.75 -37.10
C GLU A 413 0.75 -24.70 -36.12
N SER A 414 -0.16 -23.76 -35.76
CA SER A 414 0.07 -22.66 -34.83
C SER A 414 -0.89 -22.72 -33.63
N GLY A 415 -0.61 -21.93 -32.59
CA GLY A 415 -1.52 -21.71 -31.49
C GLY A 415 -1.56 -22.84 -30.45
N PHE A 416 -0.42 -23.38 -30.03
CA PHE A 416 -0.36 -24.40 -28.99
C PHE A 416 -0.28 -23.80 -27.58
N TRP A 417 -1.14 -24.31 -26.68
CA TRP A 417 -1.14 -23.94 -25.26
C TRP A 417 -0.16 -24.81 -24.45
N LYS A 418 -0.29 -26.13 -24.55
CA LYS A 418 0.56 -27.09 -23.84
C LYS A 418 0.43 -28.49 -24.43
N ILE A 419 1.34 -29.37 -24.02
CA ILE A 419 1.33 -30.77 -24.41
C ILE A 419 0.96 -31.61 -23.18
N THR A 420 0.01 -32.52 -23.33
CA THR A 420 -0.41 -33.46 -22.29
C THR A 420 -0.05 -34.88 -22.71
N LYS A 421 0.59 -35.61 -21.80
CA LYS A 421 0.88 -37.04 -22.03
C LYS A 421 -0.42 -37.80 -22.02
N ILE A 422 -0.53 -38.77 -22.92
CA ILE A 422 -1.66 -39.71 -22.93
C ILE A 422 -1.29 -40.90 -22.06
N ASP A 423 -2.09 -41.14 -21.00
CA ASP A 423 -1.82 -42.22 -20.05
C ASP A 423 -1.94 -43.58 -20.74
N GLY A 424 -1.01 -44.49 -20.42
CA GLY A 424 -0.97 -45.82 -20.99
C GLY A 424 -0.48 -45.90 -22.44
N LYS A 425 -0.20 -44.79 -23.12
CA LYS A 425 0.31 -44.73 -24.49
C LYS A 425 1.72 -44.15 -24.54
N LYS A 426 2.71 -44.99 -24.79
CA LYS A 426 4.10 -44.53 -24.91
C LYS A 426 4.29 -43.81 -26.24
N GLY A 427 4.92 -42.65 -26.21
CA GLY A 427 5.27 -41.84 -27.40
C GLY A 427 4.08 -41.07 -27.99
N LEU A 428 2.88 -41.14 -27.43
CA LEU A 428 1.71 -40.37 -27.87
C LEU A 428 1.33 -39.28 -26.88
N TYR A 429 0.99 -38.12 -27.42
CA TYR A 429 0.68 -36.91 -26.67
C TYR A 429 -0.48 -36.15 -27.29
N LEU A 430 -1.20 -35.43 -26.45
CA LEU A 430 -2.27 -34.53 -26.86
C LEU A 430 -1.76 -33.09 -26.86
N GLY A 431 -1.74 -32.43 -28.00
CA GLY A 431 -1.41 -31.03 -28.14
C GLY A 431 -2.65 -30.17 -28.01
N SER A 432 -2.75 -29.44 -26.92
CA SER A 432 -3.80 -28.43 -26.66
C SER A 432 -3.56 -27.20 -27.54
N ASN A 433 -4.60 -26.74 -28.25
CA ASN A 433 -4.51 -25.70 -29.26
C ASN A 433 -5.62 -24.64 -29.08
N TYR A 434 -5.49 -23.51 -29.78
CA TYR A 434 -6.54 -22.47 -29.80
C TYR A 434 -7.87 -23.00 -30.36
N ASN A 435 -7.80 -24.04 -31.16
CA ASN A 435 -8.93 -24.58 -31.87
C ASN A 435 -8.92 -26.14 -31.81
N GLY A 436 -9.13 -26.66 -30.59
CA GLY A 436 -9.23 -28.11 -30.35
C GLY A 436 -7.90 -28.77 -30.01
N PHE A 437 -7.68 -29.96 -30.53
CA PHE A 437 -6.56 -30.80 -30.19
C PHE A 437 -5.84 -31.35 -31.41
N TYR A 438 -4.57 -31.68 -31.21
CA TYR A 438 -3.74 -32.39 -32.18
C TYR A 438 -3.14 -33.63 -31.52
N LEU A 439 -3.12 -34.75 -32.26
CA LEU A 439 -2.34 -35.91 -31.88
C LEU A 439 -0.89 -35.66 -32.24
N ILE A 440 -0.01 -35.80 -31.28
CA ILE A 440 1.43 -35.63 -31.41
C ILE A 440 2.08 -36.95 -31.06
N GLU A 441 3.04 -37.33 -31.88
CA GLU A 441 3.77 -38.60 -31.75
C GLU A 441 5.28 -38.34 -31.70
N LYS A 442 5.94 -39.11 -30.84
CA LYS A 442 7.41 -39.22 -30.84
C LYS A 442 7.83 -40.59 -31.33
N ARG A 443 8.42 -40.65 -32.53
CA ARG A 443 9.04 -41.85 -33.09
C ARG A 443 10.52 -41.60 -33.30
N GLU A 444 11.39 -42.54 -32.90
CA GLU A 444 12.83 -42.51 -33.16
C GLU A 444 13.48 -41.13 -32.85
N ASN A 445 13.13 -40.55 -31.71
CA ASN A 445 13.56 -39.19 -31.28
C ASN A 445 13.05 -38.03 -32.15
N GLN A 446 12.11 -38.25 -33.06
CA GLN A 446 11.47 -37.19 -33.83
C GLN A 446 10.06 -36.93 -33.33
N TRP A 447 9.72 -35.67 -33.11
CA TRP A 447 8.39 -35.23 -32.79
C TRP A 447 7.64 -34.87 -34.07
N ASN A 448 6.41 -35.39 -34.22
CA ASN A 448 5.56 -35.12 -35.36
C ASN A 448 4.14 -34.80 -34.90
N ILE A 449 3.49 -33.83 -35.54
CA ILE A 449 2.05 -33.64 -35.45
C ILE A 449 1.41 -34.59 -36.43
N VAL A 450 0.62 -35.57 -35.94
CA VAL A 450 0.02 -36.61 -36.75
C VAL A 450 -1.20 -36.06 -37.48
N HIS A 451 -2.17 -35.55 -36.75
CA HIS A 451 -3.38 -34.93 -37.31
C HIS A 451 -4.12 -34.11 -36.24
N LYS A 452 -5.05 -33.25 -36.67
CA LYS A 452 -6.03 -32.60 -35.84
C LYS A 452 -7.12 -33.61 -35.44
N ILE A 453 -7.45 -33.68 -34.13
CA ILE A 453 -8.55 -34.50 -33.63
C ILE A 453 -9.86 -33.79 -33.96
N LYS A 454 -10.74 -34.41 -34.73
CA LYS A 454 -12.01 -33.81 -35.16
C LYS A 454 -13.08 -33.86 -34.08
N GLY A 455 -14.11 -33.02 -34.19
CA GLY A 455 -15.30 -33.07 -33.34
C GLY A 455 -15.26 -32.21 -32.09
N PHE A 456 -14.16 -31.43 -31.85
CA PHE A 456 -14.09 -30.43 -30.81
C PHE A 456 -13.20 -29.27 -31.26
N GLU A 457 -13.78 -28.07 -31.34
CA GLU A 457 -13.10 -26.90 -31.93
C GLU A 457 -13.03 -25.70 -30.97
N GLU A 458 -13.15 -25.92 -29.70
CA GLU A 458 -12.99 -24.89 -28.68
C GLU A 458 -11.55 -24.81 -28.20
N SER A 459 -11.18 -23.65 -27.62
CA SER A 459 -9.86 -23.46 -27.01
C SER A 459 -9.64 -24.39 -25.83
N THR A 460 -8.49 -25.06 -25.80
CA THR A 460 -8.17 -26.13 -24.86
C THR A 460 -7.06 -25.74 -23.87
N ARG A 461 -6.99 -24.46 -23.49
CA ARG A 461 -5.95 -23.95 -22.57
C ARG A 461 -5.89 -24.74 -21.26
N ASP A 462 -7.02 -24.85 -20.57
CA ASP A 462 -7.13 -25.52 -19.28
C ASP A 462 -7.71 -26.92 -19.47
N ILE A 463 -6.82 -27.90 -19.53
CA ILE A 463 -7.14 -29.31 -19.73
C ILE A 463 -6.57 -30.17 -18.61
N LEU A 464 -7.34 -31.16 -18.18
CA LEU A 464 -6.92 -32.20 -17.23
C LEU A 464 -7.51 -33.56 -17.66
N ALA A 465 -6.68 -34.61 -17.58
CA ALA A 465 -7.16 -35.99 -17.82
C ALA A 465 -8.12 -36.43 -16.70
N ASP A 466 -9.22 -37.09 -17.09
CA ASP A 466 -10.13 -37.76 -16.16
C ASP A 466 -9.50 -39.07 -15.65
N TYR A 467 -10.11 -39.71 -14.68
CA TYR A 467 -9.79 -41.09 -14.26
C TYR A 467 -10.18 -42.11 -15.30
N GLU A 468 -11.17 -41.81 -16.12
CA GLU A 468 -11.60 -42.60 -17.24
C GLU A 468 -10.63 -42.45 -18.43
N PRO A 469 -10.11 -43.56 -18.99
CA PRO A 469 -9.15 -43.47 -20.12
C PRO A 469 -9.72 -42.66 -21.28
N ASN A 470 -8.84 -41.95 -21.97
CA ASN A 470 -9.13 -41.10 -23.15
C ASN A 470 -10.16 -39.98 -22.88
N THR A 471 -10.47 -39.71 -21.62
CA THR A 471 -11.46 -38.73 -21.20
C THR A 471 -10.74 -37.52 -20.60
N TYR A 472 -11.18 -36.31 -20.95
CA TYR A 472 -10.53 -35.08 -20.52
C TYR A 472 -11.54 -34.02 -20.11
N TRP A 473 -11.20 -33.27 -19.09
CA TRP A 473 -11.90 -32.08 -18.65
C TRP A 473 -11.24 -30.85 -19.25
N ILE A 474 -12.06 -29.94 -19.82
CA ILE A 474 -11.62 -28.69 -20.41
C ILE A 474 -12.43 -27.56 -19.76
N CYS A 475 -11.73 -26.56 -19.21
CA CYS A 475 -12.37 -25.36 -18.72
C CYS A 475 -12.16 -24.23 -19.73
N HIS A 476 -13.25 -23.73 -20.28
CA HIS A 476 -13.25 -22.60 -21.17
C HIS A 476 -13.55 -21.32 -20.39
N GLY A 477 -12.79 -20.24 -20.62
CA GLY A 477 -12.93 -19.00 -19.82
C GLY A 477 -14.33 -18.40 -19.79
N TYR A 478 -15.12 -18.62 -20.84
CA TYR A 478 -16.45 -17.99 -20.99
C TYR A 478 -17.58 -18.99 -21.30
N LYS A 479 -17.29 -20.25 -21.58
CA LYS A 479 -18.30 -21.21 -22.05
C LYS A 479 -18.57 -22.35 -21.05
N GLY A 480 -17.95 -22.35 -19.88
CA GLY A 480 -18.13 -23.39 -18.87
C GLY A 480 -17.12 -24.51 -18.96
N VAL A 481 -17.56 -25.70 -18.63
CA VAL A 481 -16.75 -26.91 -18.54
C VAL A 481 -17.22 -27.92 -19.60
N TYR A 482 -16.28 -28.54 -20.28
CA TYR A 482 -16.51 -29.65 -21.17
C TYR A 482 -15.85 -30.91 -20.60
N LYS A 483 -16.56 -32.04 -20.67
CA LYS A 483 -15.98 -33.38 -20.55
C LYS A 483 -16.02 -34.03 -21.89
N ILE A 484 -14.88 -34.41 -22.42
CA ILE A 484 -14.80 -35.01 -23.74
C ILE A 484 -14.21 -36.42 -23.64
N HIS A 485 -14.70 -37.32 -24.50
CA HIS A 485 -14.10 -38.62 -24.73
C HIS A 485 -13.55 -38.70 -26.14
N ILE A 486 -12.27 -39.02 -26.25
CA ILE A 486 -11.59 -39.20 -27.55
C ILE A 486 -11.54 -40.69 -27.88
N ASN A 487 -11.86 -41.04 -29.10
CA ASN A 487 -11.85 -42.45 -29.55
C ASN A 487 -10.45 -43.10 -29.43
N ASN A 488 -10.40 -44.42 -29.50
CA ASN A 488 -9.18 -45.17 -29.19
C ASN A 488 -8.02 -44.95 -30.19
N ASP A 489 -8.28 -44.49 -31.39
CA ASP A 489 -7.28 -44.12 -32.38
C ASP A 489 -6.93 -42.64 -32.39
N TYR A 490 -7.55 -41.84 -31.51
CA TYR A 490 -7.35 -40.38 -31.35
C TYR A 490 -7.66 -39.59 -32.61
N SER A 491 -8.53 -40.10 -33.52
CA SER A 491 -8.91 -39.39 -34.74
C SER A 491 -10.03 -38.35 -34.51
N ARG A 492 -10.91 -38.58 -33.54
CA ARG A 492 -12.04 -37.72 -33.24
C ARG A 492 -12.49 -37.80 -31.80
N VAL A 493 -13.20 -36.78 -31.36
CA VAL A 493 -13.97 -36.78 -30.13
C VAL A 493 -15.31 -37.44 -30.39
N ASP A 494 -15.62 -38.50 -29.64
CA ASP A 494 -16.88 -39.27 -29.80
C ASP A 494 -17.99 -38.71 -28.93
N VAL A 495 -17.64 -38.20 -27.71
CA VAL A 495 -18.61 -37.65 -26.75
C VAL A 495 -18.13 -36.26 -26.29
N VAL A 496 -19.04 -35.32 -26.22
CA VAL A 496 -18.84 -33.99 -25.69
C VAL A 496 -19.98 -33.66 -24.73
N ASP A 497 -19.70 -33.67 -23.45
CA ASP A 497 -20.63 -33.18 -22.44
C ASP A 497 -20.29 -31.75 -22.13
N HIS A 498 -21.27 -30.85 -22.14
CA HIS A 498 -21.09 -29.45 -21.87
C HIS A 498 -21.84 -29.05 -20.58
N PHE A 499 -21.11 -28.53 -19.61
CA PHE A 499 -21.63 -28.20 -18.30
C PHE A 499 -21.62 -26.69 -18.09
N THR A 500 -22.73 -26.20 -17.63
CA THR A 500 -22.96 -24.77 -17.32
C THR A 500 -23.62 -24.62 -15.95
N ASN A 501 -24.24 -23.48 -15.69
CA ASN A 501 -25.00 -23.22 -14.46
C ASN A 501 -26.16 -24.23 -14.20
N LYS A 502 -26.67 -24.88 -15.22
CA LYS A 502 -27.72 -25.92 -15.09
C LYS A 502 -27.23 -27.19 -14.40
N ASN A 503 -25.93 -27.39 -14.35
CA ASN A 503 -25.31 -28.61 -13.84
C ASN A 503 -24.73 -28.45 -12.42
N GLY A 504 -25.18 -27.43 -11.65
CA GLY A 504 -24.73 -27.20 -10.26
C GLY A 504 -23.66 -26.14 -10.11
N LEU A 505 -23.06 -25.66 -11.19
CA LEU A 505 -22.16 -24.49 -11.17
C LEU A 505 -22.99 -23.20 -11.05
N LYS A 506 -22.58 -22.26 -10.20
CA LYS A 506 -23.29 -20.97 -10.08
C LYS A 506 -23.03 -20.03 -11.25
N SER A 507 -21.91 -20.21 -11.97
CA SER A 507 -21.52 -19.39 -13.13
C SER A 507 -20.71 -20.24 -14.09
N PRO A 508 -20.84 -20.04 -15.42
CA PRO A 508 -20.01 -20.72 -16.43
C PRO A 508 -18.67 -20.01 -16.68
N TYR A 509 -18.39 -18.90 -15.98
CA TYR A 509 -17.23 -18.04 -16.25
C TYR A 509 -16.07 -18.28 -15.28
N ASN A 510 -14.84 -18.12 -15.77
CA ASN A 510 -13.60 -18.16 -14.99
C ASN A 510 -13.44 -19.46 -14.19
N ILE A 511 -13.70 -20.59 -14.81
CA ILE A 511 -13.53 -21.91 -14.21
C ILE A 511 -12.17 -22.46 -14.57
N ASN A 512 -11.42 -22.96 -13.59
CA ASN A 512 -10.16 -23.67 -13.80
C ASN A 512 -10.29 -25.09 -13.25
N VAL A 513 -9.48 -26.02 -13.74
CA VAL A 513 -9.48 -27.42 -13.31
C VAL A 513 -8.10 -27.80 -12.79
N PHE A 514 -8.08 -28.46 -11.63
CA PHE A 514 -6.84 -28.93 -10.98
C PHE A 514 -7.05 -30.32 -10.39
N LYS A 515 -5.93 -31.02 -10.20
CA LYS A 515 -5.91 -32.26 -9.41
C LYS A 515 -5.31 -31.96 -8.03
N TRP A 516 -6.03 -32.25 -6.96
CA TRP A 516 -5.59 -32.09 -5.60
C TRP A 516 -5.95 -33.34 -4.79
N ASN A 517 -4.96 -33.94 -4.10
CA ASN A 517 -5.12 -35.21 -3.35
C ASN A 517 -5.90 -36.26 -4.14
N ASN A 518 -5.51 -36.50 -5.37
CA ASN A 518 -6.20 -37.39 -6.30
C ASN A 518 -7.65 -37.03 -6.63
N THR A 519 -8.15 -35.87 -6.24
CA THR A 519 -9.50 -35.42 -6.62
C THR A 519 -9.39 -34.34 -7.71
N ILE A 520 -10.24 -34.46 -8.74
CA ILE A 520 -10.40 -33.41 -9.76
C ILE A 520 -11.30 -32.35 -9.18
N VAL A 521 -10.78 -31.13 -9.07
CA VAL A 521 -11.49 -29.99 -8.52
C VAL A 521 -11.59 -28.85 -9.54
N PHE A 522 -12.71 -28.14 -9.49
CA PHE A 522 -13.05 -27.04 -10.37
C PHE A 522 -13.16 -25.77 -9.53
N THR A 523 -12.30 -24.82 -9.79
CA THR A 523 -12.28 -23.55 -9.03
C THR A 523 -13.03 -22.48 -9.78
N THR A 524 -13.83 -21.71 -9.08
CA THR A 524 -14.75 -20.70 -9.63
C THR A 524 -14.73 -19.44 -8.77
N ASN A 525 -15.43 -18.39 -9.18
CA ASN A 525 -15.66 -17.18 -8.37
C ASN A 525 -16.66 -17.41 -7.21
N THR A 526 -17.20 -18.61 -7.05
CA THR A 526 -18.24 -18.92 -6.06
C THR A 526 -17.91 -20.17 -5.23
N GLY A 527 -16.63 -20.54 -5.23
CA GLY A 527 -16.11 -21.68 -4.49
C GLY A 527 -15.44 -22.73 -5.37
N ILE A 528 -15.04 -23.81 -4.74
CA ILE A 528 -14.35 -24.94 -5.35
C ILE A 528 -15.33 -26.11 -5.38
N TYR A 529 -15.46 -26.74 -6.53
CA TYR A 529 -16.41 -27.82 -6.80
C TYR A 529 -15.66 -29.08 -7.21
N PHE A 530 -16.33 -30.22 -7.08
CA PHE A 530 -15.97 -31.49 -7.73
C PHE A 530 -17.18 -32.00 -8.51
N TYR A 531 -16.93 -32.85 -9.50
CA TYR A 531 -18.02 -33.45 -10.26
C TYR A 531 -18.43 -34.77 -9.66
N ASN A 532 -19.71 -34.89 -9.29
CA ASN A 532 -20.29 -36.10 -8.75
C ASN A 532 -20.93 -36.90 -9.89
N ASN A 533 -20.27 -37.99 -10.31
CA ASN A 533 -20.72 -38.83 -11.42
C ASN A 533 -22.07 -39.51 -11.12
N ALA A 534 -22.41 -39.79 -9.85
CA ALA A 534 -23.64 -40.51 -9.51
C ALA A 534 -24.92 -39.68 -9.78
N ILE A 535 -24.79 -38.35 -9.67
CA ILE A 535 -25.92 -37.43 -9.88
C ILE A 535 -25.72 -36.50 -11.09
N ASN A 536 -24.65 -36.66 -11.80
CA ASN A 536 -24.26 -35.83 -12.95
C ASN A 536 -24.25 -34.31 -12.66
N LYS A 537 -23.72 -33.91 -11.50
CA LYS A 537 -23.71 -32.51 -11.06
C LYS A 537 -22.40 -32.11 -10.36
N PHE A 538 -22.11 -30.83 -10.40
CA PHE A 538 -21.06 -30.23 -9.61
C PHE A 538 -21.56 -29.95 -8.19
N GLU A 539 -20.78 -30.37 -7.20
CA GLU A 539 -21.04 -30.13 -5.77
C GLU A 539 -19.84 -29.40 -5.15
N LEU A 540 -20.09 -28.67 -4.06
CA LEU A 540 -19.03 -27.95 -3.34
C LEU A 540 -18.03 -28.90 -2.71
N PHE A 541 -16.75 -28.68 -2.97
CA PHE A 541 -15.65 -29.42 -2.40
C PHE A 541 -15.24 -28.84 -1.03
N ASN A 542 -15.92 -29.29 0.02
CA ASN A 542 -15.78 -28.76 1.38
C ASN A 542 -14.35 -28.78 1.95
N PRO A 543 -13.46 -29.75 1.65
CA PRO A 543 -12.10 -29.73 2.19
C PRO A 543 -11.33 -28.46 1.85
N LEU A 544 -11.46 -27.95 0.63
CA LEU A 544 -10.80 -26.70 0.21
C LEU A 544 -11.67 -25.46 0.50
N ASN A 545 -13.00 -25.55 0.41
CA ASN A 545 -13.88 -24.41 0.68
C ASN A 545 -13.85 -23.93 2.14
N LYS A 546 -13.44 -24.79 3.09
CA LYS A 546 -13.21 -24.39 4.48
C LYS A 546 -11.92 -23.59 4.67
N LEU A 547 -10.97 -23.71 3.76
CA LEU A 547 -9.67 -23.04 3.83
C LEU A 547 -9.66 -21.74 3.04
N PHE A 548 -10.31 -21.72 1.89
CA PHE A 548 -10.28 -20.60 0.95
C PHE A 548 -11.47 -19.66 1.11
N ASP A 549 -11.27 -18.42 0.75
CA ASP A 549 -12.36 -17.47 0.57
C ASP A 549 -13.15 -17.83 -0.70
N THR A 550 -14.37 -18.32 -0.51
CA THR A 550 -15.23 -18.81 -1.59
C THR A 550 -15.74 -17.68 -2.52
N SER A 551 -15.58 -16.44 -2.14
CA SER A 551 -15.91 -15.28 -2.99
C SER A 551 -14.81 -14.94 -4.01
N LYS A 552 -13.61 -15.54 -3.84
CA LYS A 552 -12.44 -15.35 -4.70
C LYS A 552 -12.16 -16.59 -5.54
N ASN A 553 -11.65 -16.40 -6.76
CA ASN A 553 -11.28 -17.50 -7.63
C ASN A 553 -9.87 -18.02 -7.31
N THR A 554 -9.74 -19.33 -7.09
CA THR A 554 -8.42 -19.97 -7.01
C THR A 554 -7.94 -20.29 -8.41
N ARG A 555 -7.08 -19.40 -8.94
CA ARG A 555 -6.62 -19.45 -10.35
C ARG A 555 -5.49 -20.42 -10.60
N LYS A 556 -4.73 -20.74 -9.56
CA LYS A 556 -3.66 -21.73 -9.61
C LYS A 556 -3.70 -22.57 -8.34
N LEU A 557 -3.49 -23.85 -8.49
CA LEU A 557 -3.36 -24.82 -7.39
C LEU A 557 -2.32 -25.85 -7.80
N ILE A 558 -1.23 -25.95 -7.05
CA ILE A 558 -0.14 -26.89 -7.32
C ILE A 558 0.20 -27.61 -6.04
N GLN A 559 0.04 -28.92 -6.03
CA GLN A 559 0.53 -29.77 -4.96
C GLN A 559 1.96 -30.22 -5.26
N HIS A 560 2.89 -29.89 -4.36
CA HIS A 560 4.27 -30.33 -4.41
C HIS A 560 4.68 -30.90 -3.06
N ASN A 561 4.87 -32.21 -2.98
CA ASN A 561 5.05 -32.93 -1.72
C ASN A 561 3.88 -32.66 -0.74
N GLU A 562 4.17 -32.30 0.50
CA GLU A 562 3.17 -31.97 1.52
C GLU A 562 2.66 -30.51 1.44
N THR A 563 3.20 -29.72 0.54
CA THR A 563 2.83 -28.30 0.38
C THR A 563 1.92 -28.11 -0.83
N THR A 564 0.81 -27.42 -0.62
CA THR A 564 -0.04 -26.95 -1.70
C THR A 564 0.13 -25.45 -1.89
N TRP A 565 0.61 -25.05 -3.04
CA TRP A 565 0.77 -23.67 -3.49
C TRP A 565 -0.47 -23.23 -4.24
N PHE A 566 -0.85 -21.96 -4.10
CA PHE A 566 -2.02 -21.42 -4.78
C PHE A 566 -1.86 -19.94 -5.13
N VAL A 567 -2.66 -19.50 -6.10
CA VAL A 567 -2.98 -18.09 -6.34
C VAL A 567 -4.51 -17.97 -6.28
N GLN A 568 -5.01 -17.17 -5.36
CA GLN A 568 -6.43 -16.86 -5.23
C GLN A 568 -6.67 -15.41 -5.63
N ASP A 569 -7.38 -15.21 -6.75
CA ASP A 569 -7.43 -13.98 -7.55
C ASP A 569 -6.02 -13.50 -7.90
N ASP A 570 -5.44 -12.61 -7.13
CA ASP A 570 -4.08 -12.08 -7.30
C ASP A 570 -3.21 -12.25 -6.04
N GLU A 571 -3.69 -13.02 -5.07
CA GLU A 571 -2.99 -13.30 -3.81
C GLU A 571 -2.36 -14.69 -3.86
N ALA A 572 -1.03 -14.75 -3.80
CA ALA A 572 -0.31 -16.00 -3.68
C ALA A 572 -0.28 -16.51 -2.24
N GLY A 573 -0.13 -17.82 -2.08
CA GLY A 573 0.02 -18.43 -0.78
C GLY A 573 0.36 -19.91 -0.86
N TYR A 574 0.55 -20.52 0.30
CA TYR A 574 0.66 -21.96 0.44
C TYR A 574 0.01 -22.44 1.74
N PHE A 575 -0.24 -23.71 1.82
CA PHE A 575 -0.56 -24.40 3.06
C PHE A 575 0.05 -25.80 3.06
N LEU A 576 0.33 -26.30 4.26
CA LEU A 576 0.73 -27.70 4.44
C LEU A 576 -0.54 -28.54 4.55
N THR A 577 -0.56 -29.65 3.83
CA THR A 577 -1.71 -30.58 3.83
C THR A 577 -2.03 -31.11 5.23
N THR A 578 -1.03 -31.14 6.11
CA THR A 578 -1.14 -31.61 7.52
C THR A 578 -1.70 -30.54 8.46
N SER A 579 -1.45 -29.24 8.22
CA SER A 579 -1.80 -28.17 9.18
C SER A 579 -3.04 -27.37 8.82
N ASN A 580 -3.51 -27.45 7.59
CA ASN A 580 -4.66 -26.70 7.05
C ASN A 580 -4.61 -25.17 7.33
N LYS A 581 -3.43 -24.61 7.58
CA LYS A 581 -3.24 -23.17 7.85
C LYS A 581 -2.72 -22.47 6.61
N LEU A 582 -3.51 -21.53 6.09
CA LEU A 582 -3.08 -20.69 4.96
C LEU A 582 -2.00 -19.69 5.34
N CYS A 583 -0.92 -19.67 4.56
CA CYS A 583 0.15 -18.68 4.61
C CYS A 583 0.04 -17.77 3.38
N LYS A 584 -0.61 -16.62 3.50
CA LYS A 584 -0.73 -15.60 2.45
C LYS A 584 0.12 -14.37 2.74
N ASP A 585 0.26 -14.03 4.00
CA ASP A 585 0.87 -12.77 4.45
C ASP A 585 2.33 -12.60 3.98
N LEU A 586 3.03 -13.71 3.76
CA LEU A 586 4.40 -13.73 3.26
C LEU A 586 4.52 -13.23 1.80
N PHE A 587 3.43 -13.24 1.04
CA PHE A 587 3.43 -12.99 -0.41
C PHE A 587 2.65 -11.73 -0.81
N LEU A 588 2.37 -10.85 0.15
CA LEU A 588 1.64 -9.60 -0.12
C LEU A 588 2.30 -8.72 -1.18
N ASN A 589 3.62 -8.82 -1.32
CA ASN A 589 4.39 -8.09 -2.33
C ASN A 589 4.12 -8.57 -3.76
N LEU A 590 3.63 -9.80 -3.92
CA LEU A 590 3.27 -10.36 -5.23
C LEU A 590 1.82 -10.05 -5.62
N LYS A 591 1.05 -9.41 -4.74
CA LYS A 591 -0.34 -9.06 -5.04
C LYS A 591 -0.42 -8.11 -6.23
N GLY A 592 -1.23 -8.47 -7.23
CA GLY A 592 -1.35 -7.73 -8.48
C GLY A 592 -0.22 -7.94 -9.49
N SER A 593 0.74 -8.85 -9.20
CA SER A 593 1.87 -9.12 -10.10
C SER A 593 1.64 -10.31 -11.03
N PHE A 594 0.62 -11.12 -10.83
CA PHE A 594 0.38 -12.30 -11.64
C PHE A 594 -0.32 -12.00 -12.96
N ASN A 595 0.03 -12.75 -13.99
CA ASN A 595 -0.68 -12.75 -15.25
C ASN A 595 -1.95 -13.57 -15.14
N ARG A 596 -3.10 -12.91 -15.25
CA ARG A 596 -4.39 -13.54 -15.08
C ARG A 596 -4.64 -14.66 -16.08
N GLY A 597 -4.85 -15.88 -15.58
CA GLY A 597 -5.01 -17.10 -16.35
C GLY A 597 -3.69 -17.73 -16.81
N MET A 598 -2.55 -17.14 -16.42
CA MET A 598 -1.20 -17.64 -16.66
C MET A 598 -0.35 -17.54 -15.39
N GLU A 599 -0.99 -17.75 -14.25
CA GLU A 599 -0.31 -17.73 -12.95
C GLU A 599 0.74 -18.85 -12.92
N CYS A 600 1.98 -18.45 -12.65
CA CYS A 600 3.12 -19.35 -12.66
C CYS A 600 3.76 -19.44 -11.27
N ILE A 601 3.77 -20.63 -10.70
CA ILE A 601 4.48 -20.98 -9.47
C ILE A 601 5.31 -22.21 -9.76
N TYR A 602 6.60 -22.18 -9.47
CA TYR A 602 7.51 -23.28 -9.69
C TYR A 602 8.31 -23.58 -8.40
N PRO A 603 7.88 -24.57 -7.60
CA PRO A 603 8.62 -24.98 -6.41
C PRO A 603 9.95 -25.62 -6.82
N LEU A 604 11.04 -25.18 -6.18
CA LEU A 604 12.37 -25.75 -6.31
C LEU A 604 12.66 -26.71 -5.16
N LYS A 605 13.71 -27.51 -5.30
CA LYS A 605 14.37 -28.17 -4.18
C LYS A 605 14.94 -27.09 -3.25
N ASP A 606 15.32 -27.39 -2.06
CA ASP A 606 15.96 -26.47 -1.09
C ASP A 606 15.08 -25.34 -0.52
N ASN A 607 13.76 -25.58 -0.39
CA ASN A 607 12.82 -24.61 0.18
C ASN A 607 12.81 -23.25 -0.53
N LYS A 608 13.05 -23.24 -1.82
CA LYS A 608 12.89 -22.07 -2.70
C LYS A 608 11.71 -22.26 -3.63
N VAL A 609 11.11 -21.17 -4.04
CA VAL A 609 10.05 -21.18 -5.04
C VAL A 609 10.22 -20.01 -6.01
N LEU A 610 9.97 -20.25 -7.29
CA LEU A 610 9.95 -19.22 -8.32
C LEU A 610 8.51 -18.82 -8.61
N PHE A 611 8.27 -17.53 -8.67
CA PHE A 611 7.01 -16.93 -9.08
C PHE A 611 7.21 -16.21 -10.41
N GLY A 612 6.53 -16.69 -11.44
CA GLY A 612 6.44 -15.97 -12.72
C GLY A 612 5.37 -14.90 -12.66
N THR A 613 5.77 -13.67 -12.96
CA THR A 613 4.93 -12.47 -12.84
C THR A 613 4.89 -11.69 -14.15
N ASN A 614 4.07 -10.63 -14.20
CA ASN A 614 4.02 -9.70 -15.32
C ASN A 614 5.30 -8.87 -15.50
N SER A 615 6.15 -8.80 -14.49
CA SER A 615 7.42 -8.07 -14.46
C SER A 615 8.66 -8.96 -14.42
N GLY A 616 8.51 -10.30 -14.48
CA GLY A 616 9.65 -11.22 -14.47
C GLY A 616 9.51 -12.40 -13.52
N ILE A 617 10.64 -12.89 -12.99
CA ILE A 617 10.69 -14.00 -12.03
C ILE A 617 11.19 -13.49 -10.68
N PHE A 618 10.41 -13.76 -9.66
CA PHE A 618 10.82 -13.60 -8.26
C PHE A 618 11.13 -14.96 -7.65
N GLN A 619 12.30 -15.08 -7.06
CA GLN A 619 12.67 -16.22 -6.21
C GLN A 619 12.35 -15.88 -4.76
N TYR A 620 11.64 -16.76 -4.09
CA TYR A 620 11.37 -16.68 -2.65
C TYR A 620 12.12 -17.80 -1.93
N ASN A 621 12.77 -17.46 -0.80
CA ASN A 621 13.49 -18.42 0.04
C ASN A 621 12.75 -18.59 1.37
N LEU A 622 12.13 -19.76 1.56
CA LEU A 622 11.39 -20.10 2.78
C LEU A 622 12.29 -20.18 4.03
N ASN A 623 13.60 -20.39 3.88
CA ASN A 623 14.53 -20.49 5.00
C ASN A 623 14.85 -19.13 5.66
N VAL A 624 14.62 -18.02 4.97
CA VAL A 624 14.95 -16.66 5.45
C VAL A 624 13.94 -16.13 6.48
N THR A 625 12.82 -16.80 6.68
CA THR A 625 11.70 -16.32 7.53
C THR A 625 11.96 -16.37 9.04
N ASN A 626 13.13 -16.86 9.50
CA ASN A 626 13.38 -17.13 10.91
C ASN A 626 14.12 -16.02 11.68
N ASN A 627 14.40 -14.87 11.09
CA ASN A 627 15.03 -13.77 11.82
C ASN A 627 14.00 -13.07 12.72
N LYS A 628 14.03 -13.40 14.01
CA LYS A 628 13.19 -12.79 15.06
C LYS A 628 13.75 -11.44 15.56
N GLU A 629 14.40 -10.65 14.72
CA GLU A 629 14.84 -9.33 15.13
C GLU A 629 13.64 -8.46 15.50
N LEU A 630 13.59 -8.02 16.75
CA LEU A 630 12.59 -7.09 17.23
C LEU A 630 12.85 -5.71 16.60
N PHE A 631 11.87 -5.14 15.97
CA PHE A 631 11.92 -3.79 15.42
C PHE A 631 10.83 -2.92 16.06
N ASN A 632 11.00 -1.61 15.96
CA ASN A 632 10.10 -0.67 16.59
C ASN A 632 9.25 0.06 15.56
N THR A 633 7.98 0.26 15.89
CA THR A 633 7.16 1.27 15.23
C THR A 633 7.37 2.59 15.95
N ILE A 634 7.49 3.69 15.23
CA ILE A 634 7.63 5.03 15.80
C ILE A 634 6.58 5.97 15.20
N ILE A 635 6.12 6.93 16.00
CA ILE A 635 5.31 8.04 15.52
C ILE A 635 6.27 9.19 15.24
N ASN A 636 6.37 9.56 13.97
CA ASN A 636 7.36 10.54 13.50
C ASN A 636 6.89 11.96 13.65
N GLN A 637 5.58 12.18 13.42
CA GLN A 637 5.00 13.51 13.45
C GLN A 637 3.51 13.41 13.76
N ILE A 638 3.01 14.38 14.49
CA ILE A 638 1.58 14.57 14.71
C ILE A 638 1.26 16.01 14.37
N ASN A 639 0.26 16.21 13.53
CA ASN A 639 -0.22 17.52 13.18
C ASN A 639 -1.75 17.55 13.21
N TYR A 640 -2.30 18.73 13.42
CA TYR A 640 -3.74 18.96 13.38
C TYR A 640 -4.06 20.24 12.64
N THR A 641 -5.23 20.24 12.01
CA THR A 641 -5.77 21.43 11.35
C THR A 641 -6.76 22.10 12.25
N ARG A 642 -6.57 23.42 12.43
CA ARG A 642 -7.48 24.29 13.18
C ARG A 642 -7.74 25.56 12.38
N ASN A 643 -9.00 25.88 12.09
CA ASN A 643 -9.37 27.05 11.30
C ASN A 643 -8.57 27.15 9.98
N GLN A 644 -8.43 26.04 9.27
CA GLN A 644 -7.64 25.88 8.02
C GLN A 644 -6.11 26.12 8.18
N LYS A 645 -5.59 26.28 9.41
CA LYS A 645 -4.16 26.35 9.67
C LYS A 645 -3.65 25.02 10.19
N LEU A 646 -2.49 24.60 9.67
CA LEU A 646 -1.81 23.40 10.13
C LEU A 646 -0.96 23.74 11.37
N GLU A 647 -1.15 23.00 12.43
CA GLU A 647 -0.39 23.10 13.68
C GLU A 647 0.25 21.75 14.02
N PHE A 648 1.42 21.77 14.67
CA PHE A 648 2.16 20.56 15.03
C PHE A 648 2.10 20.29 16.52
N VAL A 649 2.06 18.99 16.88
CA VAL A 649 2.02 18.52 18.25
C VAL A 649 3.42 18.16 18.74
N GLU A 650 3.79 18.54 19.96
CA GLU A 650 5.07 18.18 20.58
C GLU A 650 5.11 16.68 20.88
N ILE A 651 6.02 15.93 20.22
CA ILE A 651 6.14 14.47 20.41
C ILE A 651 7.17 14.14 21.51
N ASN A 652 8.17 14.97 21.69
CA ASN A 652 9.31 14.74 22.60
C ASN A 652 9.15 15.46 23.95
N SER A 653 7.93 15.83 24.35
CA SER A 653 7.73 16.45 25.64
C SER A 653 7.68 15.41 26.76
N ASN A 654 8.42 15.64 27.84
CA ASN A 654 8.28 14.87 29.09
C ASN A 654 6.92 15.14 29.81
N LYS A 655 6.00 15.84 29.15
CA LYS A 655 4.65 16.10 29.65
C LYS A 655 3.80 14.85 29.49
N ALA A 656 3.27 14.36 30.57
CA ALA A 656 2.41 13.17 30.60
C ALA A 656 1.09 13.38 29.84
N ASP A 657 0.61 14.63 29.71
CA ASP A 657 -0.69 14.97 29.12
C ASP A 657 -0.53 16.05 28.04
N ILE A 658 -0.81 15.69 26.82
CA ILE A 658 -0.84 16.61 25.67
C ILE A 658 -2.28 17.02 25.41
N ASN A 659 -2.56 18.30 25.60
CA ASN A 659 -3.89 18.88 25.42
C ASN A 659 -4.03 19.51 24.04
N LEU A 660 -4.97 19.01 23.23
CA LEU A 660 -5.33 19.57 21.95
C LEU A 660 -6.59 20.47 22.08
N PRO A 661 -6.67 21.55 21.29
CA PRO A 661 -7.81 22.45 21.36
C PRO A 661 -9.10 21.79 20.84
N ASN A 662 -10.24 22.26 21.31
CA ASN A 662 -11.57 21.75 20.94
C ASN A 662 -11.99 21.96 19.47
N GLN A 663 -11.19 22.69 18.68
CA GLN A 663 -11.44 22.98 17.25
C GLN A 663 -10.46 22.21 16.37
N THR A 664 -10.09 21.01 16.79
CA THR A 664 -9.27 20.10 15.98
C THR A 664 -10.15 19.47 14.90
N ASP A 665 -10.06 19.99 13.65
CA ASP A 665 -10.87 19.51 12.54
C ASP A 665 -10.34 18.18 12.01
N ILE A 666 -9.03 18.10 11.78
CA ILE A 666 -8.31 16.91 11.32
C ILE A 666 -7.11 16.71 12.23
N LEU A 667 -6.94 15.51 12.76
CA LEU A 667 -5.74 15.09 13.51
C LEU A 667 -5.05 13.99 12.73
N ARG A 668 -3.82 14.24 12.29
CA ARG A 668 -3.02 13.32 11.48
C ARG A 668 -1.83 12.80 12.25
N PHE A 669 -1.67 11.49 12.26
CA PHE A 669 -0.52 10.77 12.78
C PHE A 669 0.30 10.24 11.62
N GLU A 670 1.59 10.56 11.57
CA GLU A 670 2.57 9.96 10.65
C GLU A 670 3.46 9.02 11.46
N PHE A 671 3.60 7.82 10.97
CA PHE A 671 4.36 6.76 11.64
C PHE A 671 5.18 5.96 10.64
N SER A 672 6.21 5.30 11.15
CA SER A 672 7.06 4.45 10.33
C SER A 672 7.73 3.36 11.16
N SER A 673 8.49 2.51 10.48
CA SER A 673 9.37 1.51 11.09
C SER A 673 10.74 1.57 10.41
N PRO A 674 11.61 2.52 10.79
CA PRO A 674 12.85 2.82 10.07
C PRO A 674 13.83 1.64 9.99
N GLN A 675 13.77 0.72 10.94
CA GLN A 675 14.60 -0.50 10.95
C GLN A 675 14.19 -1.50 9.86
N MET A 676 12.98 -1.34 9.31
CA MET A 676 12.42 -2.16 8.21
C MET A 676 12.40 -1.32 6.93
N MET A 677 13.53 -1.22 6.27
CA MET A 677 13.77 -0.24 5.20
C MET A 677 13.09 -0.52 3.85
N SER A 678 12.33 -1.58 3.73
CA SER A 678 11.55 -1.82 2.52
C SER A 678 10.10 -1.39 2.73
N SER A 679 9.76 -0.14 2.40
CA SER A 679 8.40 0.41 2.50
C SER A 679 7.34 -0.45 1.79
N ALA A 680 7.72 -1.12 0.71
CA ALA A 680 6.84 -2.04 -0.02
C ALA A 680 6.43 -3.27 0.80
N GLU A 681 7.14 -3.59 1.86
CA GLU A 681 7.01 -4.82 2.65
C GLU A 681 6.49 -4.59 4.06
N THR A 682 6.43 -3.32 4.51
CA THR A 682 5.91 -2.98 5.83
C THR A 682 4.42 -2.67 5.76
N ASN A 683 3.67 -3.26 6.67
CA ASN A 683 2.25 -2.99 6.83
C ASN A 683 1.99 -2.49 8.25
N TYR A 684 1.01 -1.60 8.38
CA TYR A 684 0.63 -0.98 9.64
C TYR A 684 -0.80 -1.35 10.02
N SER A 685 -1.01 -1.50 11.32
CA SER A 685 -2.33 -1.61 11.93
C SER A 685 -2.37 -0.66 13.11
N TYR A 686 -3.44 0.10 13.24
CA TYR A 686 -3.60 1.11 14.27
C TYR A 686 -4.98 1.03 14.92
N LYS A 687 -5.07 1.68 16.06
CA LYS A 687 -6.28 1.78 16.85
C LYS A 687 -6.26 3.07 17.65
N LEU A 688 -7.38 3.76 17.75
CA LEU A 688 -7.60 4.87 18.67
C LEU A 688 -8.52 4.40 19.78
N ASP A 689 -8.00 4.25 21.00
CA ASP A 689 -8.80 3.87 22.16
C ASP A 689 -9.91 4.90 22.40
N ASN A 690 -11.07 4.45 22.80
CA ASN A 690 -12.34 5.18 22.95
C ASN A 690 -13.07 5.54 21.65
N ILE A 691 -12.55 5.13 20.47
CA ILE A 691 -13.22 5.28 19.17
C ILE A 691 -13.30 3.94 18.46
N ASP A 692 -12.16 3.25 18.32
CA ASP A 692 -12.07 2.02 17.55
C ASP A 692 -12.22 0.81 18.50
N GLU A 693 -13.21 -0.04 18.26
CA GLU A 693 -13.39 -1.28 19.02
C GLU A 693 -12.29 -2.29 18.71
N ASN A 694 -11.89 -2.38 17.45
CA ASN A 694 -10.93 -3.34 16.93
C ASN A 694 -9.75 -2.64 16.24
N TRP A 695 -8.66 -3.39 16.08
CA TRP A 695 -7.54 -2.96 15.26
C TRP A 695 -7.96 -2.79 13.80
N SER A 696 -7.40 -1.76 13.13
CA SER A 696 -7.58 -1.61 11.69
C SER A 696 -7.05 -2.84 10.93
N PRO A 697 -7.57 -3.17 9.75
CA PRO A 697 -6.91 -4.10 8.84
C PRO A 697 -5.47 -3.64 8.55
N TRP A 698 -4.57 -4.62 8.29
CA TRP A 698 -3.20 -4.32 7.89
C TRP A 698 -3.17 -3.59 6.54
N GLN A 699 -2.48 -2.47 6.47
CA GLN A 699 -2.40 -1.62 5.28
C GLN A 699 -1.03 -0.96 5.13
N LYS A 700 -0.70 -0.53 3.91
CA LYS A 700 0.60 0.09 3.58
C LYS A 700 0.70 1.57 3.99
N ASN A 701 -0.43 2.25 4.20
CA ASN A 701 -0.42 3.68 4.51
C ASN A 701 0.27 3.93 5.85
N ALA A 702 1.33 4.71 5.82
CA ALA A 702 2.13 5.09 6.98
C ALA A 702 1.61 6.34 7.70
N PHE A 703 0.34 6.66 7.53
CA PHE A 703 -0.36 7.72 8.23
C PHE A 703 -1.82 7.36 8.50
N LYS A 704 -2.41 8.04 9.49
CA LYS A 704 -3.85 7.99 9.78
C LYS A 704 -4.37 9.36 10.15
N GLU A 705 -5.52 9.69 9.61
CA GLU A 705 -6.26 10.90 9.93
C GLU A 705 -7.57 10.56 10.66
N TYR A 706 -7.85 11.34 11.71
CA TYR A 706 -9.13 11.34 12.39
C TYR A 706 -9.75 12.74 12.28
N THR A 707 -11.03 12.78 11.98
CA THR A 707 -11.76 14.04 11.81
C THR A 707 -12.76 14.23 12.93
N HIS A 708 -12.89 15.48 13.41
CA HIS A 708 -13.92 15.89 14.36
C HIS A 708 -14.04 15.02 15.62
N LEU A 709 -12.91 14.70 16.25
CA LEU A 709 -12.91 13.96 17.51
C LEU A 709 -13.64 14.76 18.61
N ARG A 710 -14.43 14.06 19.39
CA ARG A 710 -15.15 14.67 20.53
C ARG A 710 -14.17 15.01 21.67
N PRO A 711 -14.52 15.96 22.57
CA PRO A 711 -13.74 16.16 23.79
C PRO A 711 -13.62 14.89 24.62
N GLY A 712 -12.40 14.61 25.10
CA GLY A 712 -12.10 13.41 25.88
C GLY A 712 -10.66 12.97 25.76
N ASP A 713 -10.31 11.92 26.49
CA ASP A 713 -8.98 11.33 26.54
C ASP A 713 -8.86 10.21 25.50
N TYR A 714 -7.76 10.19 24.79
CA TYR A 714 -7.49 9.23 23.72
C TYR A 714 -6.08 8.68 23.81
N THR A 715 -5.92 7.45 23.34
CA THR A 715 -4.61 6.84 23.13
C THR A 715 -4.55 6.30 21.70
N PHE A 716 -3.73 6.90 20.86
CA PHE A 716 -3.43 6.35 19.55
C PHE A 716 -2.36 5.28 19.69
N ILE A 717 -2.62 4.09 19.14
CA ILE A 717 -1.72 2.94 19.18
C ILE A 717 -1.51 2.47 17.76
N VAL A 718 -0.25 2.29 17.37
CA VAL A 718 0.12 1.78 16.05
C VAL A 718 1.20 0.73 16.17
N LYS A 719 1.09 -0.30 15.35
CA LYS A 719 2.08 -1.38 15.21
C LYS A 719 2.36 -1.64 13.75
N SER A 720 3.58 -2.05 13.46
CA SER A 720 4.03 -2.45 12.14
C SER A 720 4.21 -3.96 12.05
N ARG A 721 4.10 -4.49 10.84
CA ARG A 721 4.32 -5.89 10.52
C ARG A 721 5.21 -5.97 9.29
N ASN A 722 6.26 -6.77 9.34
CA ASN A 722 7.12 -7.03 8.19
C ASN A 722 6.52 -8.07 7.24
N PHE A 723 7.19 -8.31 6.12
CA PHE A 723 6.82 -9.33 5.12
C PHE A 723 6.70 -10.76 5.71
N ALA A 724 7.48 -11.09 6.75
CA ALA A 724 7.44 -12.40 7.39
C ALA A 724 6.28 -12.56 8.40
N GLY A 725 5.44 -11.53 8.53
CA GLY A 725 4.33 -11.53 9.49
C GLY A 725 4.74 -11.22 10.93
N LEU A 726 6.02 -10.91 11.19
CA LEU A 726 6.50 -10.52 12.51
C LEU A 726 5.99 -9.11 12.83
N ILE A 727 5.47 -8.95 14.04
CA ILE A 727 4.91 -7.70 14.53
C ILE A 727 5.97 -6.99 15.37
N GLY A 728 6.24 -5.72 15.04
CA GLY A 728 7.12 -4.83 15.76
C GLY A 728 6.50 -4.32 17.07
N LYS A 729 7.32 -3.67 17.90
CA LYS A 729 6.82 -3.02 19.11
C LYS A 729 5.85 -1.90 18.77
N GLU A 730 4.80 -1.78 19.57
CA GLU A 730 3.78 -0.74 19.41
C GLU A 730 4.33 0.64 19.80
N ALA A 731 3.94 1.66 19.03
CA ALA A 731 4.06 3.05 19.42
C ALA A 731 2.72 3.54 19.99
N LYS A 732 2.78 4.30 21.08
CA LYS A 732 1.60 4.84 21.77
C LYS A 732 1.74 6.34 21.99
N PHE A 733 0.64 7.05 21.77
CA PHE A 733 0.58 8.49 21.99
C PHE A 733 -0.73 8.85 22.70
N LYS A 734 -0.62 9.41 23.89
CA LYS A 734 -1.77 9.86 24.70
C LYS A 734 -2.02 11.34 24.50
N PHE A 735 -3.28 11.71 24.34
CA PHE A 735 -3.68 13.11 24.21
C PHE A 735 -5.11 13.31 24.69
N THR A 736 -5.43 14.53 25.07
CA THR A 736 -6.77 14.95 25.49
C THR A 736 -7.26 16.04 24.54
N ILE A 737 -8.46 15.90 24.01
CA ILE A 737 -9.15 16.98 23.31
C ILE A 737 -9.97 17.76 24.33
N LEU A 738 -9.63 19.03 24.50
CA LEU A 738 -10.29 19.89 25.45
C LEU A 738 -11.75 20.18 25.06
N PRO A 739 -12.68 20.19 26.03
CA PRO A 739 -14.06 20.60 25.76
C PRO A 739 -14.12 22.10 25.47
N LYS A 740 -15.16 22.54 24.79
CA LYS A 740 -15.49 23.94 24.62
C LYS A 740 -15.79 24.53 26.02
N TRP A 741 -15.49 25.83 26.22
CA TRP A 741 -15.66 26.48 27.53
C TRP A 741 -17.05 26.24 28.13
N TYR A 742 -18.09 26.18 27.27
CA TYR A 742 -19.47 25.95 27.69
C TYR A 742 -19.82 24.45 27.89
N GLN A 743 -18.91 23.52 27.64
CA GLN A 743 -19.02 22.08 27.84
C GLN A 743 -18.12 21.60 29.00
N THR A 744 -17.54 22.50 29.76
CA THR A 744 -16.72 22.15 30.93
C THR A 744 -17.59 21.83 32.13
N ASN A 745 -17.08 21.03 33.05
CA ASN A 745 -17.78 20.75 34.32
C ASN A 745 -18.14 22.03 35.06
N LEU A 746 -17.30 23.06 35.02
CA LEU A 746 -17.57 24.36 35.58
C LEU A 746 -18.77 25.06 34.90
N ALA A 747 -18.85 24.98 33.55
CA ALA A 747 -19.97 25.53 32.80
C ALA A 747 -21.28 24.79 33.13
N TYR A 748 -21.26 23.48 33.23
CA TYR A 748 -22.42 22.69 33.65
C TYR A 748 -22.85 23.02 35.07
N PHE A 749 -21.89 23.21 35.99
CA PHE A 749 -22.17 23.69 37.35
C PHE A 749 -22.81 25.09 37.32
N LEU A 750 -22.27 26.01 36.50
CA LEU A 750 -22.85 27.34 36.31
C LEU A 750 -24.26 27.28 35.73
N TYR A 751 -24.50 26.40 34.76
CA TYR A 751 -25.85 26.20 34.21
C TYR A 751 -26.81 25.70 35.28
N LEU A 752 -26.37 24.78 36.13
CA LEU A 752 -27.15 24.27 37.22
C LEU A 752 -27.45 25.40 38.24
N VAL A 753 -26.47 26.24 38.58
CA VAL A 753 -26.66 27.40 39.45
C VAL A 753 -27.66 28.41 38.84
N ILE A 754 -27.47 28.73 37.52
CA ILE A 754 -28.39 29.63 36.81
C ILE A 754 -29.79 29.03 36.78
N PHE A 755 -29.92 27.72 36.55
CA PHE A 755 -31.21 27.01 36.56
C PHE A 755 -31.92 27.16 37.95
N PHE A 756 -31.19 26.97 39.03
CA PHE A 756 -31.75 27.19 40.39
C PHE A 756 -32.09 28.66 40.66
N PHE A 757 -31.27 29.61 40.15
CA PHE A 757 -31.57 31.00 40.21
C PHE A 757 -32.88 31.35 39.44
N CYS A 758 -33.01 30.81 38.24
CA CYS A 758 -34.22 30.97 37.41
C CYS A 758 -35.46 30.38 38.13
N ILE A 759 -35.33 29.21 38.72
CA ILE A 759 -36.41 28.60 39.50
C ILE A 759 -36.77 29.49 40.69
N ASN A 760 -35.78 29.93 41.47
CA ASN A 760 -36.03 30.83 42.59
C ASN A 760 -36.67 32.17 42.13
N PHE A 761 -36.20 32.70 41.02
CA PHE A 761 -36.78 33.91 40.43
C PHE A 761 -38.23 33.70 40.03
N ILE A 762 -38.54 32.57 39.36
CA ILE A 762 -39.90 32.21 38.96
C ILE A 762 -40.77 32.03 40.22
N ILE A 763 -40.29 31.31 41.24
CA ILE A 763 -41.00 31.10 42.50
C ILE A 763 -41.25 32.45 43.18
N SER A 764 -40.24 33.31 43.25
CA SER A 764 -40.35 34.66 43.85
C SER A 764 -41.32 35.53 43.07
N TYR A 765 -41.24 35.48 41.69
CA TYR A 765 -42.17 36.18 40.84
C TYR A 765 -43.59 35.69 41.00
N VAL A 766 -43.82 34.37 41.05
CA VAL A 766 -45.14 33.78 41.28
C VAL A 766 -45.65 34.11 42.66
N LYS A 767 -44.79 34.06 43.71
CA LYS A 767 -45.18 34.49 45.08
C LYS A 767 -45.57 35.98 45.11
N LYS A 768 -44.82 36.87 44.45
CA LYS A 768 -45.15 38.29 44.35
C LYS A 768 -46.47 38.50 43.58
N LYS A 769 -46.68 37.77 42.52
CA LYS A 769 -47.90 37.87 41.72
C LYS A 769 -49.10 37.37 42.55
N ILE A 770 -48.99 36.24 43.22
CA ILE A 770 -50.03 35.72 44.10
C ILE A 770 -50.31 36.67 45.25
N ALA A 771 -49.27 37.27 45.88
CA ALA A 771 -49.42 38.26 46.89
C ALA A 771 -50.14 39.50 46.38
N TYR A 772 -49.77 39.98 45.20
CA TYR A 772 -50.41 41.12 44.53
C TYR A 772 -51.88 40.81 44.15
N GLU A 773 -52.19 39.61 43.64
CA GLU A 773 -53.56 39.19 43.34
C GLU A 773 -54.38 38.97 44.59
N ARG A 774 -53.82 38.46 45.69
CA ARG A 774 -54.46 38.38 47.03
C ARG A 774 -54.78 39.77 47.56
N LEU A 775 -53.87 40.73 47.35
CA LEU A 775 -54.09 42.15 47.82
C LEU A 775 -55.17 42.79 46.93
N LYS A 776 -55.20 42.49 45.65
CA LYS A 776 -56.22 42.96 44.75
C LYS A 776 -57.58 42.33 45.00
N SER A 777 -57.63 41.01 45.24
CA SER A 777 -58.84 40.27 45.58
C SER A 777 -59.45 40.68 46.93
N THR A 778 -58.54 40.95 47.92
CA THR A 778 -59.02 41.44 49.24
C THR A 778 -59.61 42.85 49.15
N ASN A 779 -59.08 43.70 48.22
CA ASN A 779 -59.65 45.02 47.89
C ASN A 779 -60.90 44.92 47.06
N GLU A 780 -61.04 43.96 46.14
CA GLU A 780 -62.20 43.66 45.37
C GLU A 780 -63.32 43.02 46.17
N ILE A 781 -62.94 42.11 47.10
CA ILE A 781 -63.90 41.51 48.05
C ILE A 781 -64.51 42.58 48.95
N LYS A 782 -63.76 43.59 49.40
CA LYS A 782 -64.28 44.73 50.13
C LYS A 782 -65.19 45.63 49.27
N LYS A 783 -64.89 45.78 47.99
CA LYS A 783 -65.76 46.50 47.04
C LYS A 783 -66.94 45.67 46.63
N SER A 784 -66.79 44.34 46.47
CA SER A 784 -67.91 43.47 46.03
C SER A 784 -68.89 43.23 47.20
N GLN A 785 -68.48 43.28 48.45
CA GLN A 785 -69.41 43.23 49.60
C GLN A 785 -70.32 44.43 49.66
N GLN A 786 -69.82 45.59 49.20
CA GLN A 786 -70.64 46.80 49.13
C GLN A 786 -71.52 46.82 47.83
N LEU A 787 -71.18 46.12 46.76
CA LEU A 787 -71.94 45.98 45.50
C LEU A 787 -72.95 44.84 45.52
N LEU A 788 -72.69 43.81 46.36
CA LEU A 788 -73.51 42.62 46.36
C LEU A 788 -74.84 42.85 47.14
N GLU A 789 -74.86 43.81 48.04
CA GLU A 789 -76.11 44.29 48.68
C GLU A 789 -77.02 45.05 47.69
N LEU A 790 -76.50 45.55 46.60
CA LEU A 790 -77.26 46.34 45.61
C LEU A 790 -77.65 45.52 44.36
N GLU A 791 -76.99 44.37 44.10
CA GLU A 791 -77.25 43.53 42.88
C GLU A 791 -78.10 42.30 43.10
N LEU A 792 -78.37 41.90 44.32
CA LEU A 792 -79.27 40.76 44.63
C LEU A 792 -80.73 40.99 44.24
N GLU A 793 -81.03 42.19 43.87
CA GLU A 793 -82.40 42.50 43.44
C GLU A 793 -82.58 42.51 41.89
N LYS A 794 -81.53 42.48 41.11
CA LYS A 794 -81.52 42.58 39.67
C LYS A 794 -81.21 41.29 38.81
N LEU A 795 -80.80 40.21 39.46
CA LEU A 795 -80.22 39.06 38.74
C LEU A 795 -81.02 37.76 38.70
N LYS A 796 -82.32 37.86 38.93
CA LYS A 796 -83.25 36.72 38.75
C LYS A 796 -83.79 36.54 37.33
N LEU A 797 -83.37 37.35 36.34
CA LEU A 797 -84.02 37.34 35.06
C LEU A 797 -83.12 37.18 33.77
N LYS A 798 -81.86 36.90 33.86
CA LYS A 798 -81.01 36.88 32.67
C LYS A 798 -80.07 35.70 32.50
N HIS A 799 -80.28 34.55 33.13
CA HIS A 799 -79.26 33.47 33.23
C HIS A 799 -79.41 32.27 32.27
N ASP A 800 -80.17 32.29 31.22
CA ASP A 800 -80.43 31.09 30.42
C ASP A 800 -80.02 31.11 28.93
N LYS A 801 -79.30 32.13 28.40
CA LYS A 801 -79.00 32.15 26.95
C LYS A 801 -77.61 32.33 26.44
N GLU A 802 -76.56 32.48 27.23
CA GLU A 802 -75.24 32.84 26.68
C GLU A 802 -74.07 31.81 26.81
N VAL A 803 -74.28 30.67 27.44
CA VAL A 803 -73.14 29.73 27.73
C VAL A 803 -72.83 28.74 26.56
N ILE A 804 -73.73 28.52 25.63
CA ILE A 804 -73.60 27.46 24.62
C ILE A 804 -72.84 27.92 23.34
N SER A 805 -72.65 29.19 23.06
CA SER A 805 -72.11 29.62 21.76
C SER A 805 -70.57 29.85 21.73
N LYS A 806 -69.83 29.96 22.89
CA LYS A 806 -68.42 30.24 22.86
C LYS A 806 -67.49 29.01 22.79
N ASP A 807 -67.89 27.87 23.32
CA ASP A 807 -67.09 26.68 23.28
C ASP A 807 -66.97 26.02 21.90
N LYS A 808 -67.96 26.26 21.02
CA LYS A 808 -67.96 25.69 19.67
C LYS A 808 -66.96 26.39 18.75
N LEU A 809 -66.75 27.70 18.89
CA LEU A 809 -65.83 28.48 18.02
C LEU A 809 -64.36 28.21 18.27
N ILE A 810 -63.97 27.94 19.52
CA ILE A 810 -62.56 27.66 19.94
C ILE A 810 -62.14 26.30 19.40
N LEU A 811 -63.01 25.29 19.43
CA LEU A 811 -62.72 23.94 18.97
C LEU A 811 -62.52 23.88 17.43
N GLU A 812 -63.29 24.71 16.68
CA GLU A 812 -63.19 24.76 15.21
C GLU A 812 -61.90 25.41 14.72
N VAL A 813 -61.36 26.41 15.41
CA VAL A 813 -60.07 27.07 15.10
C VAL A 813 -58.90 26.14 15.35
N ASP A 814 -58.93 25.37 16.43
CA ASP A 814 -57.84 24.43 16.83
C ASP A 814 -57.76 23.25 15.83
N ILE A 815 -58.89 22.82 15.28
CA ILE A 815 -58.92 21.75 14.28
C ILE A 815 -58.31 22.23 12.96
N ILE A 816 -58.56 23.47 12.56
CA ILE A 816 -58.03 24.06 11.30
C ILE A 816 -56.54 24.27 11.40
N ASP A 817 -56.00 24.75 12.53
CA ASP A 817 -54.57 24.96 12.75
C ASP A 817 -53.81 23.64 12.80
N LYS A 818 -54.32 22.59 13.41
CA LYS A 818 -53.69 21.26 13.38
C LYS A 818 -53.71 20.60 12.02
N SER A 819 -54.75 20.83 11.22
CA SER A 819 -54.81 20.35 9.83
C SER A 819 -53.83 21.07 8.93
N LYS A 820 -53.58 22.36 9.15
CA LYS A 820 -52.63 23.19 8.42
C LYS A 820 -51.18 22.80 8.76
N GLU A 821 -50.89 22.49 10.01
CA GLU A 821 -49.62 21.99 10.47
C GLU A 821 -49.31 20.62 9.82
N LEU A 822 -50.27 19.72 9.76
CA LEU A 822 -50.11 18.41 9.14
C LEU A 822 -49.87 18.53 7.61
N ALA A 823 -50.53 19.46 6.94
CA ALA A 823 -50.31 19.71 5.52
C ALA A 823 -48.91 20.26 5.24
N ASN A 824 -48.38 21.15 6.11
CA ASN A 824 -47.02 21.70 5.98
C ASN A 824 -45.95 20.64 6.19
N TYR A 825 -46.11 19.70 7.12
CA TYR A 825 -45.20 18.57 7.30
C TYR A 825 -45.16 17.68 6.06
N THR A 826 -46.27 17.44 5.43
CA THR A 826 -46.36 16.62 4.22
C THR A 826 -45.75 17.31 3.02
N LEU A 827 -45.86 18.62 2.91
CA LEU A 827 -45.22 19.43 1.88
C LEU A 827 -43.69 19.32 1.98
N LEU A 828 -43.14 19.42 3.20
CA LEU A 828 -41.74 19.26 3.47
C LEU A 828 -41.19 17.85 3.09
N LEU A 829 -41.97 16.81 3.37
CA LEU A 829 -41.64 15.44 2.98
C LEU A 829 -41.71 15.25 1.47
N SER A 830 -42.64 15.85 0.79
CA SER A 830 -42.76 15.82 -0.66
C SER A 830 -41.58 16.52 -1.36
N GLN A 831 -41.12 17.65 -0.83
CA GLN A 831 -39.95 18.36 -1.34
C GLN A 831 -38.67 17.51 -1.18
N LYS A 832 -38.48 16.87 -0.03
CA LYS A 832 -37.36 15.94 0.18
C LYS A 832 -37.40 14.77 -0.82
N LYS A 833 -38.55 14.20 -1.09
CA LYS A 833 -38.73 13.12 -2.08
C LYS A 833 -38.28 13.54 -3.49
N ASN A 834 -38.59 14.75 -3.91
CA ASN A 834 -38.19 15.27 -5.22
C ASN A 834 -36.66 15.44 -5.32
N ILE A 835 -36.03 16.02 -4.28
CA ILE A 835 -34.55 16.16 -4.21
C ILE A 835 -33.84 14.79 -4.28
N PHE A 836 -34.37 13.80 -3.57
CA PHE A 836 -33.82 12.42 -3.66
C PHE A 836 -34.04 11.82 -5.06
N GLY A 837 -35.15 12.15 -5.73
CA GLY A 837 -35.40 11.70 -7.10
C GLY A 837 -34.41 12.30 -8.11
N GLU A 838 -34.11 13.59 -8.02
CA GLU A 838 -33.14 14.28 -8.87
C GLU A 838 -31.71 13.72 -8.62
N LEU A 839 -31.28 13.55 -7.38
CA LEU A 839 -30.02 12.96 -7.03
C LEU A 839 -29.83 11.53 -7.59
N LEU A 840 -30.87 10.72 -7.61
CA LEU A 840 -30.83 9.39 -8.21
C LEU A 840 -30.67 9.44 -9.74
N ILE A 841 -31.26 10.42 -10.39
CA ILE A 841 -31.14 10.63 -11.85
C ILE A 841 -29.71 11.07 -12.18
N ASP A 842 -29.16 12.02 -11.41
CA ASP A 842 -27.80 12.54 -11.60
C ASP A 842 -26.75 11.45 -11.36
N LEU A 843 -26.92 10.64 -10.33
CA LEU A 843 -26.04 9.49 -10.05
C LEU A 843 -26.12 8.43 -11.14
N LYS A 844 -27.26 8.24 -11.76
CA LYS A 844 -27.43 7.32 -12.89
C LYS A 844 -26.70 7.84 -14.13
N GLN A 845 -26.83 9.13 -14.43
CA GLN A 845 -26.10 9.78 -15.52
C GLN A 845 -24.59 9.74 -15.29
N LEU A 846 -24.12 10.04 -14.08
CA LEU A 846 -22.72 9.96 -13.68
C LEU A 846 -22.16 8.55 -13.85
N ARG A 847 -22.89 7.52 -13.44
CA ARG A 847 -22.50 6.12 -13.63
C ARG A 847 -22.30 5.79 -15.11
N ASP A 848 -23.20 6.28 -15.96
CA ASP A 848 -23.20 5.95 -17.39
C ASP A 848 -22.08 6.70 -18.16
N MET A 849 -21.56 7.80 -17.59
CA MET A 849 -20.43 8.57 -18.13
C MET A 849 -19.05 8.05 -17.73
N LEU A 850 -18.94 7.23 -16.71
CA LEU A 850 -17.66 6.72 -16.21
C LEU A 850 -17.12 5.56 -17.04
N LYS A 851 -15.83 5.62 -17.33
CA LYS A 851 -15.11 4.58 -18.12
C LYS A 851 -14.48 3.48 -17.26
N SER A 852 -14.36 3.68 -15.95
CA SER A 852 -13.74 2.74 -15.02
C SER A 852 -14.77 1.88 -14.31
N ASP A 853 -14.60 0.57 -14.34
CA ASP A 853 -15.52 -0.39 -13.72
C ASP A 853 -15.59 -0.26 -12.19
N ASP A 854 -14.50 0.09 -11.54
CA ASP A 854 -14.45 0.29 -10.08
C ASP A 854 -15.23 1.54 -9.65
N SER A 855 -15.16 2.60 -10.44
CA SER A 855 -15.93 3.83 -10.21
C SER A 855 -17.43 3.62 -10.45
N ARG A 856 -17.79 2.82 -11.45
CA ARG A 856 -19.18 2.43 -11.71
C ARG A 856 -19.76 1.61 -10.56
N ARG A 857 -18.96 0.70 -9.99
CA ARG A 857 -19.36 -0.13 -8.86
C ARG A 857 -19.63 0.70 -7.61
N LYS A 858 -18.76 1.64 -7.28
CA LYS A 858 -18.96 2.57 -6.14
C LYS A 858 -20.20 3.43 -6.29
N ILE A 859 -20.47 3.94 -7.48
CA ILE A 859 -21.69 4.72 -7.72
C ILE A 859 -22.93 3.83 -7.65
N THR A 860 -22.84 2.58 -8.08
CA THR A 860 -23.95 1.63 -7.96
C THR A 860 -24.25 1.30 -6.48
N GLU A 861 -23.24 1.20 -5.62
CA GLU A 861 -23.43 1.02 -4.17
C GLU A 861 -24.08 2.23 -3.51
N ILE A 862 -23.70 3.45 -3.91
CA ILE A 862 -24.32 4.69 -3.43
C ILE A 862 -25.78 4.76 -3.90
N PHE A 863 -26.03 4.39 -5.15
CA PHE A 863 -27.36 4.34 -5.73
C PHE A 863 -28.28 3.35 -4.99
N GLN A 864 -27.76 2.16 -4.63
CA GLN A 864 -28.50 1.18 -3.86
C GLN A 864 -28.80 1.65 -2.43
N LYS A 865 -27.86 2.29 -1.74
CA LYS A 865 -28.06 2.86 -0.41
C LYS A 865 -29.12 3.99 -0.41
N LEU A 866 -29.07 4.88 -1.38
CA LEU A 866 -30.07 5.93 -1.53
C LEU A 866 -31.46 5.39 -1.85
N ASN A 867 -31.55 4.31 -2.63
CA ASN A 867 -32.81 3.66 -2.97
C ASN A 867 -33.41 2.88 -1.78
N GLN A 868 -32.59 2.36 -0.88
CA GLN A 868 -33.03 1.73 0.37
C GLN A 868 -33.59 2.73 1.39
N HIS A 869 -33.15 3.98 1.34
CA HIS A 869 -33.61 5.06 2.22
C HIS A 869 -34.73 5.90 1.59
N ARG A 870 -35.32 5.42 0.52
CA ARG A 870 -36.52 6.05 -0.09
C ARG A 870 -37.66 5.97 0.92
N ILE A 871 -38.03 7.13 1.48
CA ILE A 871 -39.14 7.24 2.43
C ILE A 871 -40.38 6.68 1.76
N GLY A 872 -40.91 5.63 2.33
CA GLY A 872 -41.89 4.77 1.74
C GLY A 872 -43.27 5.43 1.52
N GLU A 873 -44.07 4.78 0.72
CA GLU A 873 -45.48 5.12 0.44
C GLU A 873 -46.32 5.05 1.72
N GLU A 874 -45.92 4.35 2.77
CA GLU A 874 -46.62 4.21 4.06
C GLU A 874 -46.92 5.55 4.76
N PHE A 875 -46.07 6.58 4.64
CA PHE A 875 -46.34 7.87 5.27
C PHE A 875 -47.42 8.71 4.56
N MET A 876 -47.61 8.51 3.26
CA MET A 876 -48.68 9.17 2.52
C MET A 876 -50.03 8.51 2.82
N GLU A 877 -50.09 7.21 3.04
CA GLU A 877 -51.30 6.52 3.47
C GLU A 877 -51.74 6.97 4.88
N ILE A 878 -50.78 7.09 5.82
CA ILE A 878 -51.05 7.57 7.19
C ILE A 878 -51.56 9.03 7.15
N PHE A 879 -50.98 9.87 6.30
CA PHE A 879 -51.49 11.24 6.08
C PHE A 879 -52.91 11.23 5.55
N ASP A 880 -53.16 10.45 4.53
CA ASP A 880 -54.45 10.35 3.87
C ASP A 880 -55.58 9.98 4.80
N VAL A 881 -55.32 8.97 5.66
CA VAL A 881 -56.30 8.47 6.68
C VAL A 881 -56.53 9.53 7.74
N ASN A 882 -55.50 10.17 8.27
CA ASN A 882 -55.65 11.18 9.32
C ASN A 882 -56.30 12.46 8.79
N PHE A 883 -55.96 12.86 7.57
CA PHE A 883 -56.50 14.04 6.93
C PHE A 883 -57.99 13.86 6.60
N GLU A 884 -58.43 12.69 6.13
CA GLU A 884 -59.83 12.37 5.92
C GLU A 884 -60.60 12.32 7.23
N LYS A 885 -60.01 11.81 8.29
CA LYS A 885 -60.65 11.74 9.62
C LYS A 885 -60.85 13.12 10.25
N ILE A 886 -59.88 14.01 10.13
CA ILE A 886 -59.98 15.38 10.68
C ILE A 886 -61.00 16.21 9.94
N ASN A 887 -61.12 16.04 8.61
CA ASN A 887 -61.99 16.83 7.78
C ASN A 887 -63.30 16.09 7.42
N HIS A 888 -63.66 15.07 8.17
CA HIS A 888 -64.81 14.19 7.85
C HIS A 888 -66.13 14.96 7.75
N ASP A 889 -66.46 15.77 8.73
CA ASP A 889 -67.75 16.53 8.77
C ASP A 889 -67.78 17.59 7.64
N PHE A 890 -66.68 18.22 7.33
CA PHE A 890 -66.59 19.13 6.23
C PHE A 890 -66.76 18.44 4.87
N PHE A 891 -66.21 17.25 4.72
CA PHE A 891 -66.39 16.44 3.52
C PHE A 891 -67.83 15.95 3.34
N GLU A 892 -68.50 15.58 4.42
CA GLU A 892 -69.92 15.21 4.36
C GLU A 892 -70.80 16.40 3.99
N LYS A 893 -70.59 17.61 4.52
CA LYS A 893 -71.34 18.84 4.10
C LYS A 893 -71.11 19.17 2.61
N LEU A 894 -69.88 19.00 2.11
CA LEU A 894 -69.63 19.23 0.67
C LEU A 894 -70.32 18.19 -0.22
N LYS A 895 -70.42 16.93 0.20
CA LYS A 895 -71.14 15.87 -0.53
C LYS A 895 -72.65 16.05 -0.49
N GLN A 896 -73.17 16.69 0.55
CA GLN A 896 -74.63 17.07 0.59
C GLN A 896 -74.99 18.16 -0.45
N ILE A 897 -74.03 19.02 -0.82
CA ILE A 897 -74.17 20.04 -1.88
C ILE A 897 -74.06 19.39 -3.27
N ASP A 898 -73.09 18.57 -3.50
CA ASP A 898 -72.90 17.78 -4.72
C ASP A 898 -72.26 16.41 -4.44
N SER A 899 -73.03 15.34 -4.54
CA SER A 899 -72.64 13.99 -4.30
C SER A 899 -71.61 13.43 -5.32
N SER A 900 -71.43 14.14 -6.46
CA SER A 900 -70.47 13.76 -7.52
C SER A 900 -69.04 14.18 -7.25
N LEU A 901 -68.75 14.86 -6.13
CA LEU A 901 -67.40 15.25 -5.74
C LEU A 901 -66.50 14.04 -5.41
N SER A 902 -65.44 13.88 -6.15
CA SER A 902 -64.44 12.82 -5.90
C SER A 902 -63.63 13.09 -4.64
N LYS A 903 -63.00 12.04 -4.06
CA LYS A 903 -62.11 12.19 -2.89
C LYS A 903 -61.01 13.25 -3.12
N ARG A 904 -60.52 13.33 -4.34
CA ARG A 904 -59.45 14.26 -4.73
C ARG A 904 -59.96 15.72 -4.78
N GLU A 905 -61.22 15.91 -5.20
CA GLU A 905 -61.88 17.22 -5.23
C GLU A 905 -62.26 17.70 -3.81
N LEU A 906 -62.66 16.77 -2.92
CA LEU A 906 -62.91 17.07 -1.51
C LEU A 906 -61.63 17.50 -0.78
N ARG A 907 -60.50 16.82 -1.00
CA ARG A 907 -59.23 17.21 -0.46
C ARG A 907 -58.76 18.56 -0.99
N LEU A 908 -58.98 18.83 -2.27
CA LEU A 908 -58.71 20.15 -2.84
C LEU A 908 -59.49 21.25 -2.13
N CYS A 909 -60.79 21.04 -1.82
CA CYS A 909 -61.60 21.98 -1.03
C CYS A 909 -61.02 22.19 0.36
N ALA A 910 -60.58 21.15 1.05
CA ALA A 910 -59.99 21.26 2.36
C ALA A 910 -58.69 22.05 2.34
N PHE A 911 -57.82 21.82 1.35
CA PHE A 911 -56.60 22.58 1.18
C PHE A 911 -56.85 24.06 0.86
N ILE A 912 -57.88 24.37 0.07
CA ILE A 912 -58.26 25.73 -0.23
C ILE A 912 -58.84 26.41 1.03
N LYS A 913 -59.63 25.70 1.84
CA LYS A 913 -60.14 26.19 3.12
C LYS A 913 -59.05 26.54 4.10
N MET A 914 -57.93 25.79 4.05
CA MET A 914 -56.72 26.04 4.85
C MET A 914 -55.83 27.15 4.30
N ASP A 915 -56.28 27.86 3.27
CA ASP A 915 -55.59 28.96 2.60
C ASP A 915 -54.26 28.60 1.96
N LEU A 916 -54.09 27.34 1.50
CA LEU A 916 -52.91 26.88 0.79
C LEU A 916 -52.92 27.38 -0.65
N THR A 917 -51.77 27.86 -1.13
CA THR A 917 -51.60 28.36 -2.50
C THR A 917 -51.59 27.23 -3.54
N ASN A 918 -51.86 27.53 -4.80
CA ASN A 918 -51.80 26.51 -5.87
C ASN A 918 -50.44 25.81 -5.97
N LYS A 919 -49.33 26.51 -5.60
CA LYS A 919 -47.97 25.95 -5.59
C LYS A 919 -47.79 24.93 -4.46
N GLU A 920 -48.45 25.15 -3.33
CA GLU A 920 -48.40 24.25 -2.17
C GLU A 920 -49.34 23.06 -2.33
N ILE A 921 -50.48 23.26 -2.97
CA ILE A 921 -51.49 22.20 -3.25
C ILE A 921 -51.01 21.23 -4.32
N ALA A 922 -50.28 21.69 -5.32
CA ALA A 922 -49.83 20.88 -6.46
C ALA A 922 -49.06 19.61 -6.03
N PRO A 923 -48.02 19.69 -5.15
CA PRO A 923 -47.31 18.52 -4.67
C PRO A 923 -48.14 17.63 -3.72
N LEU A 924 -49.09 18.21 -2.97
CA LEU A 924 -49.97 17.44 -2.06
C LEU A 924 -50.98 16.57 -2.80
N LEU A 925 -51.42 17.01 -3.97
CA LEU A 925 -52.33 16.27 -4.84
C LEU A 925 -51.61 15.50 -5.95
N ASN A 926 -50.29 15.62 -6.04
CA ASN A 926 -49.44 15.02 -7.07
C ASN A 926 -49.91 15.40 -8.52
N ILE A 927 -50.10 16.69 -8.75
CA ILE A 927 -50.49 17.27 -10.06
C ILE A 927 -49.72 18.55 -10.33
N SER A 928 -49.70 19.00 -11.58
CA SER A 928 -49.07 20.29 -11.94
C SER A 928 -49.87 21.47 -11.38
N ILE A 929 -49.25 22.64 -11.25
CA ILE A 929 -49.91 23.88 -10.82
C ILE A 929 -51.12 24.20 -11.73
N ARG A 930 -50.96 24.01 -13.05
CA ARG A 930 -52.06 24.09 -14.01
C ARG A 930 -53.15 23.06 -13.77
N GLY A 931 -52.74 21.86 -13.29
CA GLY A 931 -53.68 20.81 -12.89
C GLY A 931 -54.53 21.23 -11.68
N VAL A 932 -53.94 21.92 -10.70
CA VAL A 932 -54.67 22.48 -9.55
C VAL A 932 -55.67 23.55 -10.01
N GLU A 933 -55.28 24.47 -10.88
CA GLU A 933 -56.18 25.50 -11.44
C GLU A 933 -57.36 24.89 -12.18
N THR A 934 -57.11 23.91 -13.01
CA THR A 934 -58.15 23.16 -13.71
C THR A 934 -59.09 22.43 -12.74
N ALA A 935 -58.50 21.82 -11.69
CA ALA A 935 -59.31 21.15 -10.66
C ALA A 935 -60.16 22.16 -9.85
N ARG A 936 -59.60 23.31 -9.47
CA ARG A 936 -60.32 24.40 -8.81
C ARG A 936 -61.52 24.88 -9.67
N TYR A 937 -61.28 25.07 -10.96
CA TYR A 937 -62.32 25.45 -11.89
C TYR A 937 -63.43 24.38 -11.95
N LYS A 938 -63.09 23.10 -12.05
CA LYS A 938 -64.09 22.01 -12.08
C LYS A 938 -64.91 21.94 -10.80
N VAL A 939 -64.26 22.09 -9.64
CA VAL A 939 -64.95 22.07 -8.35
C VAL A 939 -65.86 23.27 -8.18
N ARG A 940 -65.42 24.47 -8.55
CA ARG A 940 -66.32 25.68 -8.56
C ARG A 940 -67.54 25.44 -9.38
N LYS A 941 -67.42 24.84 -10.56
CA LYS A 941 -68.57 24.54 -11.44
C LYS A 941 -69.52 23.53 -10.82
N LYS A 942 -69.01 22.49 -10.16
CA LYS A 942 -69.77 21.47 -9.43
C LYS A 942 -70.55 22.10 -8.24
N LEU A 943 -69.90 22.99 -7.52
CA LEU A 943 -70.49 23.72 -6.39
C LEU A 943 -71.35 24.91 -6.81
N LYS A 944 -71.58 25.11 -8.13
CA LYS A 944 -72.45 26.16 -8.74
C LYS A 944 -72.06 27.61 -8.35
N LEU A 945 -70.71 27.81 -8.14
CA LEU A 945 -70.15 29.13 -7.80
C LEU A 945 -69.83 29.92 -9.07
N SER A 946 -70.25 31.23 -9.08
CA SER A 946 -69.95 32.15 -10.17
C SER A 946 -68.49 32.58 -10.18
N HIS A 947 -68.02 33.28 -11.23
CA HIS A 947 -66.60 33.72 -11.30
C HIS A 947 -66.25 34.71 -10.20
N ASP A 948 -67.20 35.50 -9.72
CA ASP A 948 -67.04 36.60 -8.75
C ASP A 948 -67.16 36.12 -7.27
N ASP A 949 -67.64 34.89 -7.05
CA ASP A 949 -67.80 34.36 -5.71
C ASP A 949 -66.38 34.03 -5.06
N ASN A 950 -66.14 34.47 -3.83
CA ASN A 950 -64.95 34.12 -3.11
C ASN A 950 -65.02 32.67 -2.68
N PHE A 951 -64.24 31.83 -3.35
CA PHE A 951 -64.22 30.37 -3.12
C PHE A 951 -63.76 29.96 -1.70
N ILE A 952 -62.80 30.68 -1.10
CA ILE A 952 -62.36 30.44 0.25
C ILE A 952 -63.44 30.71 1.26
N HIS A 953 -64.13 31.93 1.09
CA HIS A 953 -65.17 32.34 2.01
C HIS A 953 -66.42 31.42 1.92
N PHE A 954 -66.67 30.86 0.73
CA PHE A 954 -67.71 29.84 0.59
C PHE A 954 -67.41 28.58 1.33
N LEU A 955 -66.13 28.08 1.24
CA LEU A 955 -65.74 26.87 1.92
C LEU A 955 -65.67 27.08 3.45
N GLU A 956 -65.33 28.25 3.90
CA GLU A 956 -65.36 28.62 5.34
C GLU A 956 -66.77 28.65 5.89
N SER A 957 -67.77 29.15 5.11
CA SER A 957 -69.20 29.21 5.53
C SER A 957 -69.83 27.82 5.70
N LEU A 958 -69.16 26.74 5.21
CA LEU A 958 -69.61 25.35 5.35
C LEU A 958 -69.02 24.66 6.63
N SER A 959 -68.35 25.43 7.45
CA SER A 959 -67.76 24.89 8.69
C SER A 959 -68.85 24.45 9.71
#